data_6c46fdb3c62e731666963a89ea038ec6
#
_entry.id   6c46fdb3c62e731666963a89ea038ec6
#
_cell.length_a   1.000
_cell.length_b   1.000
_cell.length_c   1.000
_cell.angle_alpha   90.00
_cell.angle_beta   90.00
_cell.angle_gamma   90.00
#
_symmetry.space_group_name_H-M   'P 1'
#
loop_
_entity.id
_entity.type
_entity.pdbx_description
1 polymer ?
#
loop_
_entity_poly.entity_id
_entity_poly.type
_entity_poly.pdbx_seq_one_letter_code
_entity_poly.pdbx_strand_id
1 'polypeptide(L)'
;VRLAEQLDGKRFLLTGVTGFIGEALMQRLLVDLPGTSVVALVRPKPGQSGEDRLRSVLRKQIFHAAGEADDLLKTRVEALEGDLAAVPELPEGIDVVVHCAGDVSFDPLIQDAFTTNVLGTRQLVERTLAVSEAQGRPVHYVHISTAYVGGRRRGAVPERAVDHTVDWRAETAAGMRLAERIEEDSRLDAQLRRFLRAAERDHGRAGPLTVAAAAEERRRQWVAEQQKAAGKERGRTLGWTDCYTFTKSMGERCVEELAAPVVPTTILRPSIVESALKHPYPGWIEGFKMAEPIILAYGRGELTEFPAAPDSVVDIVPIDHVVNAILKASATPPPLSQPAYYHVSSGNRNPTTFRDLYEHVRAYFTEHPFDSSPEVLPTWDFPGVDKVERQVRTGERLARLGDRVLALAPRSERVRAASRKLDKARGQVDFARRYMDLYKAYTEAELRLVDDNALALHRSLDPADVELFGFDTAVVDWEQYFEKTHCPSVTTQMRKYEEIRRRRKQAEVTGLRPPKPVAAGAAPVLAVFDLAGTLLPGTVVDTYLSLRLSQLDAPARIAEFGRVMRHLPGWIAAERRDRGSFLRSLFRGYAGVDLDVLETHVDDVFAPRFLEQVSSDALRRIQAHRDAGHRTILITGDVRQVTRPLAGLFDEVVCTELDEERDAAGHRRASGFLTSPPLVGEARAAWLRRYAEVEGADLSASYAYADSHSDVPLLRTVGNPTAVSPDVPLFRAARASRWPVADWAASSPARRLRVPQQVLAGTD
;
A
#
# COMPACT_ATOMS: atom_id res chain seq x y z
N VAL A 1 -33.92 0.73 -36.48
CA VAL A 1 -34.38 1.37 -35.25
C VAL A 1 -33.14 1.79 -34.45
N ARG A 2 -33.09 3.05 -34.06
CA ARG A 2 -31.93 3.62 -33.34
C ARG A 2 -31.75 2.96 -31.98
N LEU A 3 -30.50 2.84 -31.52
CA LEU A 3 -30.17 2.22 -30.24
C LEU A 3 -30.87 2.97 -29.09
N ALA A 4 -30.90 4.31 -29.15
CA ALA A 4 -31.60 5.11 -28.15
C ALA A 4 -33.09 4.78 -28.05
N GLU A 5 -33.77 4.50 -29.17
CA GLU A 5 -35.17 4.09 -29.20
C GLU A 5 -35.37 2.67 -28.63
N GLN A 6 -34.43 1.74 -28.93
CA GLN A 6 -34.47 0.37 -28.41
C GLN A 6 -34.33 0.29 -26.88
N LEU A 7 -33.58 1.24 -26.31
CA LEU A 7 -33.29 1.30 -24.87
C LEU A 7 -34.13 2.35 -24.12
N ASP A 8 -35.00 3.09 -24.80
CA ASP A 8 -35.85 4.09 -24.16
C ASP A 8 -36.77 3.48 -23.10
N GLY A 9 -36.89 4.13 -21.96
CA GLY A 9 -37.64 3.65 -20.79
C GLY A 9 -37.04 2.46 -20.06
N LYS A 10 -35.89 1.90 -20.50
CA LYS A 10 -35.27 0.73 -19.84
C LYS A 10 -34.60 1.08 -18.53
N ARG A 11 -34.82 0.22 -17.52
CA ARG A 11 -34.21 0.31 -16.20
C ARG A 11 -33.10 -0.74 -16.06
N PHE A 12 -31.87 -0.26 -15.86
CA PHE A 12 -30.67 -1.09 -15.76
C PHE A 12 -30.29 -1.30 -14.30
N LEU A 13 -30.01 -2.54 -13.90
CA LEU A 13 -29.24 -2.82 -12.69
C LEU A 13 -27.77 -2.96 -13.09
N LEU A 14 -26.91 -2.12 -12.52
CA LEU A 14 -25.46 -2.17 -12.74
C LEU A 14 -24.73 -2.62 -11.48
N THR A 15 -23.84 -3.58 -11.61
CA THR A 15 -22.84 -3.88 -10.59
C THR A 15 -21.47 -3.37 -11.03
N GLY A 16 -20.60 -3.01 -10.08
CA GLY A 16 -19.26 -2.55 -10.42
C GLY A 16 -19.17 -1.10 -10.94
N VAL A 17 -20.13 -0.25 -10.65
CA VAL A 17 -20.20 1.17 -11.09
C VAL A 17 -19.04 2.05 -10.59
N THR A 18 -18.26 1.59 -9.61
CA THR A 18 -17.03 2.25 -9.12
C THR A 18 -15.76 1.70 -9.81
N GLY A 19 -15.92 0.79 -10.77
CA GLY A 19 -14.86 0.21 -11.58
C GLY A 19 -14.83 0.78 -12.99
N PHE A 20 -13.77 0.51 -13.74
CA PHE A 20 -13.50 1.13 -15.03
C PHE A 20 -14.64 0.94 -16.05
N ILE A 21 -15.06 -0.31 -16.33
CA ILE A 21 -16.14 -0.60 -17.27
C ILE A 21 -17.49 -0.08 -16.76
N GLY A 22 -17.83 -0.34 -15.48
CA GLY A 22 -19.12 0.05 -14.93
C GLY A 22 -19.31 1.56 -14.83
N GLU A 23 -18.25 2.32 -14.56
CA GLU A 23 -18.28 3.78 -14.54
C GLU A 23 -18.50 4.34 -15.96
N ALA A 24 -17.76 3.85 -16.96
CA ALA A 24 -17.94 4.23 -18.35
C ALA A 24 -19.34 3.88 -18.87
N LEU A 25 -19.84 2.69 -18.55
CA LEU A 25 -21.20 2.26 -18.94
C LEU A 25 -22.27 3.17 -18.32
N MET A 26 -22.17 3.47 -17.02
CA MET A 26 -23.09 4.36 -16.34
C MET A 26 -23.07 5.76 -16.99
N GLN A 27 -21.89 6.26 -17.32
CA GLN A 27 -21.73 7.54 -18.01
C GLN A 27 -22.46 7.55 -19.35
N ARG A 28 -22.28 6.52 -20.18
CA ARG A 28 -22.95 6.42 -21.49
C ARG A 28 -24.48 6.33 -21.37
N LEU A 29 -25.00 5.54 -20.41
CA LEU A 29 -26.43 5.44 -20.12
C LEU A 29 -27.04 6.79 -19.72
N LEU A 30 -26.32 7.57 -18.92
CA LEU A 30 -26.83 8.84 -18.38
C LEU A 30 -26.70 10.01 -19.39
N VAL A 31 -25.64 10.03 -20.17
CA VAL A 31 -25.35 11.13 -21.11
C VAL A 31 -25.99 10.90 -22.48
N ASP A 32 -25.77 9.72 -23.08
CA ASP A 32 -26.14 9.47 -24.47
C ASP A 32 -27.52 8.78 -24.63
N LEU A 33 -28.04 8.23 -23.54
CA LEU A 33 -29.33 7.51 -23.51
C LEU A 33 -30.23 8.10 -22.41
N PRO A 34 -30.73 9.34 -22.58
CA PRO A 34 -31.44 10.07 -21.53
C PRO A 34 -32.76 9.43 -21.08
N GLY A 35 -33.37 8.53 -21.89
CA GLY A 35 -34.56 7.79 -21.53
C GLY A 35 -34.30 6.59 -20.59
N THR A 36 -33.04 6.27 -20.25
CA THR A 36 -32.73 5.15 -19.35
C THR A 36 -32.64 5.56 -17.87
N SER A 37 -32.82 4.61 -16.98
CA SER A 37 -32.56 4.76 -15.53
C SER A 37 -31.65 3.63 -15.02
N VAL A 38 -30.95 3.90 -13.93
CA VAL A 38 -29.92 3.01 -13.37
C VAL A 38 -30.16 2.73 -11.90
N VAL A 39 -30.21 1.47 -11.52
CA VAL A 39 -30.05 0.97 -10.15
C VAL A 39 -28.61 0.51 -10.00
N ALA A 40 -27.84 1.12 -9.13
CA ALA A 40 -26.43 0.83 -8.92
C ALA A 40 -26.23 0.03 -7.64
N LEU A 41 -25.76 -1.23 -7.74
CA LEU A 41 -25.36 -2.01 -6.57
C LEU A 41 -24.01 -1.49 -6.07
N VAL A 42 -23.99 -0.88 -4.88
CA VAL A 42 -22.80 -0.22 -4.32
C VAL A 42 -22.54 -0.69 -2.89
N ARG A 43 -21.34 -1.22 -2.67
CA ARG A 43 -20.88 -1.65 -1.35
C ARG A 43 -20.56 -0.43 -0.45
N PRO A 44 -21.09 -0.35 0.79
CA PRO A 44 -20.68 0.68 1.73
C PRO A 44 -19.22 0.51 2.18
N LYS A 45 -18.64 1.59 2.72
CA LYS A 45 -17.34 1.57 3.39
C LYS A 45 -17.47 2.14 4.79
N PRO A 46 -16.53 1.83 5.72
CA PRO A 46 -16.54 2.46 7.03
C PRO A 46 -16.61 3.99 6.94
N GLY A 47 -17.68 4.57 7.51
CA GLY A 47 -17.92 6.01 7.49
C GLY A 47 -18.49 6.58 6.18
N GLN A 48 -18.87 5.75 5.20
CA GLN A 48 -19.41 6.19 3.91
C GLN A 48 -20.48 5.20 3.40
N SER A 49 -21.72 5.66 3.23
CA SER A 49 -22.82 4.86 2.68
C SER A 49 -22.60 4.50 1.20
N GLY A 50 -23.35 3.55 0.69
CA GLY A 50 -23.37 3.23 -0.74
C GLY A 50 -23.80 4.43 -1.59
N GLU A 51 -24.81 5.20 -1.13
CA GLU A 51 -25.27 6.40 -1.81
C GLU A 51 -24.19 7.50 -1.83
N ASP A 52 -23.47 7.75 -0.71
CA ASP A 52 -22.38 8.73 -0.69
C ASP A 52 -21.24 8.36 -1.65
N ARG A 53 -20.96 7.08 -1.78
CA ARG A 53 -19.99 6.58 -2.76
C ARG A 53 -20.47 6.81 -4.18
N LEU A 54 -21.72 6.50 -4.48
CA LEU A 54 -22.32 6.73 -5.79
C LEU A 54 -22.37 8.22 -6.13
N ARG A 55 -22.77 9.07 -5.18
CA ARG A 55 -22.71 10.54 -5.30
C ARG A 55 -21.30 11.02 -5.62
N SER A 56 -20.28 10.43 -5.00
CA SER A 56 -18.88 10.77 -5.29
C SER A 56 -18.46 10.39 -6.72
N VAL A 57 -18.99 9.30 -7.27
CA VAL A 57 -18.78 8.92 -8.68
C VAL A 57 -19.48 9.89 -9.61
N LEU A 58 -20.76 10.19 -9.38
CA LEU A 58 -21.56 11.10 -10.21
C LEU A 58 -21.02 12.55 -10.23
N ARG A 59 -20.24 12.96 -9.23
CA ARG A 59 -19.56 14.27 -9.20
C ARG A 59 -18.30 14.34 -10.07
N LYS A 60 -17.87 13.24 -10.67
CA LYS A 60 -16.72 13.25 -11.58
C LYS A 60 -17.07 14.01 -12.88
N GLN A 61 -16.06 14.64 -13.45
CA GLN A 61 -16.21 15.50 -14.65
C GLN A 61 -16.95 14.82 -15.81
N ILE A 62 -16.77 13.51 -15.98
CA ILE A 62 -17.41 12.75 -17.09
C ILE A 62 -18.94 12.71 -16.99
N PHE A 63 -19.53 12.98 -15.82
CA PHE A 63 -20.98 12.98 -15.62
C PHE A 63 -21.62 14.37 -15.73
N HIS A 64 -20.83 15.45 -15.83
CA HIS A 64 -21.37 16.82 -15.84
C HIS A 64 -22.37 17.07 -16.97
N ALA A 65 -22.20 16.41 -18.12
CA ALA A 65 -23.15 16.51 -19.22
C ALA A 65 -24.51 15.83 -18.96
N ALA A 66 -24.57 14.90 -17.98
CA ALA A 66 -25.82 14.24 -17.61
C ALA A 66 -26.64 15.08 -16.59
N GLY A 67 -26.01 16.01 -15.87
CA GLY A 67 -26.62 16.86 -14.85
C GLY A 67 -25.89 16.79 -13.49
N GLU A 68 -26.46 17.48 -12.51
CA GLU A 68 -25.92 17.49 -11.15
C GLU A 68 -26.17 16.14 -10.43
N ALA A 69 -25.19 15.69 -9.64
CA ALA A 69 -25.24 14.39 -8.97
C ALA A 69 -26.50 14.19 -8.09
N ASP A 70 -26.89 15.22 -7.35
CA ASP A 70 -28.06 15.14 -6.45
C ASP A 70 -29.37 15.09 -7.22
N ASP A 71 -29.45 15.68 -8.40
CA ASP A 71 -30.63 15.61 -9.27
C ASP A 71 -30.70 14.24 -9.99
N LEU A 72 -29.57 13.71 -10.42
CA LEU A 72 -29.50 12.37 -11.00
C LEU A 72 -29.93 11.30 -9.98
N LEU A 73 -29.53 11.42 -8.72
CA LEU A 73 -29.94 10.51 -7.63
C LEU A 73 -31.44 10.59 -7.33
N LYS A 74 -32.11 11.72 -7.60
CA LYS A 74 -33.56 11.86 -7.41
C LYS A 74 -34.38 11.35 -8.58
N THR A 75 -33.83 11.36 -9.79
CA THR A 75 -34.62 11.19 -11.01
C THR A 75 -34.29 9.97 -11.83
N ARG A 76 -33.00 9.58 -11.90
CA ARG A 76 -32.54 8.57 -12.86
C ARG A 76 -31.62 7.51 -12.26
N VAL A 77 -31.03 7.74 -11.08
CA VAL A 77 -30.06 6.84 -10.48
C VAL A 77 -30.46 6.49 -9.06
N GLU A 78 -30.62 5.22 -8.79
CA GLU A 78 -30.93 4.68 -7.47
C GLU A 78 -29.72 3.93 -6.90
N ALA A 79 -29.39 4.17 -5.65
CA ALA A 79 -28.36 3.41 -4.94
C ALA A 79 -28.97 2.20 -4.25
N LEU A 80 -28.63 1.01 -4.69
CA LEU A 80 -28.91 -0.25 -3.98
C LEU A 80 -27.69 -0.59 -3.14
N GLU A 81 -27.77 -0.39 -1.82
CA GLU A 81 -26.67 -0.66 -0.92
C GLU A 81 -26.51 -2.17 -0.68
N GLY A 82 -25.37 -2.74 -1.04
CA GLY A 82 -25.10 -4.17 -0.88
C GLY A 82 -23.76 -4.60 -1.43
N ASP A 83 -23.42 -5.86 -1.19
CA ASP A 83 -22.18 -6.50 -1.64
C ASP A 83 -22.53 -7.79 -2.43
N LEU A 84 -21.64 -8.22 -3.32
CA LEU A 84 -21.78 -9.50 -4.03
C LEU A 84 -21.73 -10.71 -3.08
N ALA A 85 -21.14 -10.59 -1.90
CA ALA A 85 -21.17 -11.64 -0.88
C ALA A 85 -22.56 -11.79 -0.22
N ALA A 86 -23.41 -10.73 -0.28
CA ALA A 86 -24.77 -10.71 0.25
C ALA A 86 -25.60 -9.75 -0.60
N VAL A 87 -26.03 -10.21 -1.79
CA VAL A 87 -26.82 -9.40 -2.74
C VAL A 87 -28.23 -9.17 -2.15
N PRO A 88 -28.66 -7.91 -1.96
CA PRO A 88 -30.00 -7.62 -1.46
C PRO A 88 -31.09 -8.02 -2.47
N GLU A 89 -32.34 -7.94 -2.06
CA GLU A 89 -33.46 -8.07 -2.99
C GLU A 89 -33.40 -6.97 -4.04
N LEU A 90 -33.66 -7.34 -5.29
CA LEU A 90 -33.66 -6.39 -6.40
C LEU A 90 -35.03 -5.69 -6.47
N PRO A 91 -35.07 -4.38 -6.73
CA PRO A 91 -36.33 -3.69 -6.96
C PRO A 91 -37.00 -4.18 -8.23
N GLU A 92 -38.31 -4.14 -8.26
CA GLU A 92 -39.09 -4.46 -9.46
C GLU A 92 -38.89 -3.42 -10.59
N GLY A 93 -39.27 -3.80 -11.81
CA GLY A 93 -39.17 -2.92 -12.96
C GLY A 93 -37.81 -2.96 -13.67
N ILE A 94 -36.88 -3.78 -13.23
CA ILE A 94 -35.59 -3.97 -13.93
C ILE A 94 -35.81 -4.68 -15.27
N ASP A 95 -35.24 -4.13 -16.34
CA ASP A 95 -35.25 -4.70 -17.68
C ASP A 95 -33.94 -5.46 -18.00
N VAL A 96 -32.82 -4.89 -17.56
CA VAL A 96 -31.47 -5.40 -17.86
C VAL A 96 -30.61 -5.39 -16.62
N VAL A 97 -29.94 -6.50 -16.34
CA VAL A 97 -28.86 -6.59 -15.34
C VAL A 97 -27.54 -6.64 -16.07
N VAL A 98 -26.62 -5.70 -15.82
CA VAL A 98 -25.26 -5.75 -16.33
C VAL A 98 -24.29 -6.01 -15.17
N HIS A 99 -23.71 -7.20 -15.17
CA HIS A 99 -22.81 -7.66 -14.13
C HIS A 99 -21.34 -7.39 -14.49
N CYS A 100 -20.85 -6.19 -14.13
CA CYS A 100 -19.44 -5.78 -14.33
C CYS A 100 -18.57 -6.02 -13.10
N ALA A 101 -19.16 -6.22 -11.91
CA ALA A 101 -18.39 -6.40 -10.69
C ALA A 101 -17.66 -7.76 -10.70
N GLY A 102 -16.43 -7.73 -10.23
CA GLY A 102 -15.58 -8.93 -10.11
C GLY A 102 -14.25 -8.58 -9.47
N ASP A 103 -13.56 -9.58 -8.92
CA ASP A 103 -12.16 -9.44 -8.57
C ASP A 103 -11.31 -9.59 -9.84
N VAL A 104 -10.75 -8.50 -10.29
CA VAL A 104 -9.90 -8.41 -11.50
C VAL A 104 -8.40 -8.46 -11.17
N SER A 105 -8.04 -8.77 -9.93
CA SER A 105 -6.65 -9.02 -9.55
C SER A 105 -6.14 -10.28 -10.24
N PHE A 106 -4.98 -10.23 -10.86
CA PHE A 106 -4.36 -11.43 -11.47
C PHE A 106 -3.83 -12.41 -10.42
N ASP A 107 -3.61 -11.94 -9.21
CA ASP A 107 -3.08 -12.72 -8.09
C ASP A 107 -3.96 -12.55 -6.84
N PRO A 108 -5.27 -12.88 -6.94
CA PRO A 108 -6.22 -12.74 -5.86
C PRO A 108 -5.99 -13.82 -4.80
N LEU A 109 -6.48 -13.57 -3.59
CA LEU A 109 -6.66 -14.65 -2.63
C LEU A 109 -7.70 -15.63 -3.20
N ILE A 110 -7.43 -16.93 -3.13
CA ILE A 110 -8.35 -17.95 -3.69
C ILE A 110 -9.76 -17.82 -3.12
N GLN A 111 -9.87 -17.53 -1.82
CA GLN A 111 -11.15 -17.30 -1.15
C GLN A 111 -11.89 -16.11 -1.75
N ASP A 112 -11.22 -14.97 -1.91
CA ASP A 112 -11.84 -13.74 -2.41
C ASP A 112 -12.28 -13.88 -3.87
N ALA A 113 -11.45 -14.55 -4.69
CA ALA A 113 -11.75 -14.83 -6.08
C ALA A 113 -13.02 -15.67 -6.25
N PHE A 114 -13.14 -16.78 -5.50
CA PHE A 114 -14.37 -17.59 -5.54
C PHE A 114 -15.57 -16.87 -4.93
N THR A 115 -15.40 -16.16 -3.83
CA THR A 115 -16.48 -15.40 -3.20
C THR A 115 -17.05 -14.35 -4.15
N THR A 116 -16.18 -13.61 -4.85
CA THR A 116 -16.62 -12.52 -5.72
C THR A 116 -17.04 -13.02 -7.10
N ASN A 117 -16.19 -13.80 -7.79
CA ASN A 117 -16.40 -14.14 -9.20
C ASN A 117 -17.37 -15.31 -9.41
N VAL A 118 -17.59 -16.15 -8.41
CA VAL A 118 -18.48 -17.33 -8.53
C VAL A 118 -19.70 -17.21 -7.62
N LEU A 119 -19.50 -17.12 -6.30
CA LEU A 119 -20.62 -17.07 -5.35
C LEU A 119 -21.42 -15.77 -5.48
N GLY A 120 -20.74 -14.64 -5.69
CA GLY A 120 -21.39 -13.36 -5.95
C GLY A 120 -22.18 -13.34 -7.25
N THR A 121 -21.60 -13.92 -8.31
CA THR A 121 -22.31 -14.13 -9.59
C THR A 121 -23.56 -15.00 -9.39
N ARG A 122 -23.43 -16.12 -8.68
CA ARG A 122 -24.58 -17.00 -8.36
C ARG A 122 -25.69 -16.24 -7.65
N GLN A 123 -25.36 -15.53 -6.57
CA GLN A 123 -26.36 -14.77 -5.80
C GLN A 123 -27.07 -13.72 -6.66
N LEU A 124 -26.31 -12.98 -7.50
CA LEU A 124 -26.92 -12.01 -8.41
C LEU A 124 -27.85 -12.67 -9.43
N VAL A 125 -27.48 -13.84 -9.99
CA VAL A 125 -28.36 -14.61 -10.86
C VAL A 125 -29.62 -15.02 -10.12
N GLU A 126 -29.53 -15.63 -8.93
CA GLU A 126 -30.67 -16.03 -8.11
C GLU A 126 -31.61 -14.84 -7.82
N ARG A 127 -31.09 -13.67 -7.51
CA ARG A 127 -31.89 -12.44 -7.33
C ARG A 127 -32.52 -11.95 -8.63
N THR A 128 -31.82 -12.08 -9.76
CA THR A 128 -32.37 -11.73 -11.09
C THR A 128 -33.51 -12.64 -11.47
N LEU A 129 -33.43 -13.94 -11.18
CA LEU A 129 -34.50 -14.90 -11.44
C LEU A 129 -35.73 -14.58 -10.56
N ALA A 130 -35.51 -14.28 -9.26
CA ALA A 130 -36.59 -13.93 -8.34
C ALA A 130 -37.33 -12.66 -8.80
N VAL A 131 -36.62 -11.60 -9.21
CA VAL A 131 -37.30 -10.37 -9.69
C VAL A 131 -37.97 -10.60 -11.04
N SER A 132 -37.41 -11.44 -11.92
CA SER A 132 -38.04 -11.81 -13.20
C SER A 132 -39.38 -12.53 -12.97
N GLU A 133 -39.43 -13.45 -12.02
CA GLU A 133 -40.65 -14.16 -11.60
C GLU A 133 -41.66 -13.19 -11.00
N ALA A 134 -41.27 -12.36 -10.05
CA ALA A 134 -42.15 -11.41 -9.35
C ALA A 134 -42.82 -10.42 -10.31
N GLN A 135 -42.07 -9.90 -11.30
CA GLN A 135 -42.60 -8.96 -12.29
C GLN A 135 -43.29 -9.63 -13.50
N GLY A 136 -43.29 -10.97 -13.59
CA GLY A 136 -43.95 -11.72 -14.68
C GLY A 136 -43.34 -11.54 -16.07
N ARG A 137 -42.13 -11.02 -16.16
CA ARG A 137 -41.39 -10.84 -17.42
C ARG A 137 -39.90 -11.06 -17.22
N PRO A 138 -39.20 -11.67 -18.19
CA PRO A 138 -37.78 -11.98 -18.06
C PRO A 138 -36.93 -10.71 -18.06
N VAL A 139 -35.90 -10.69 -17.18
CA VAL A 139 -34.84 -9.68 -17.14
C VAL A 139 -33.71 -10.18 -18.05
N HIS A 140 -33.17 -9.32 -18.92
CA HIS A 140 -32.00 -9.68 -19.72
C HIS A 140 -30.74 -9.61 -18.83
N TYR A 141 -30.04 -10.76 -18.69
CA TYR A 141 -28.79 -10.85 -17.91
C TYR A 141 -27.57 -10.74 -18.81
N VAL A 142 -26.79 -9.66 -18.63
CA VAL A 142 -25.55 -9.41 -19.38
C VAL A 142 -24.35 -9.59 -18.44
N HIS A 143 -23.58 -10.65 -18.64
CA HIS A 143 -22.39 -10.98 -17.83
C HIS A 143 -21.12 -10.48 -18.50
N ILE A 144 -20.37 -9.63 -17.79
CA ILE A 144 -19.05 -9.18 -18.28
C ILE A 144 -17.98 -10.12 -17.75
N SER A 145 -17.41 -10.90 -18.65
CA SER A 145 -16.37 -11.87 -18.40
C SER A 145 -14.99 -11.37 -18.87
N THR A 146 -14.18 -12.24 -19.41
CA THR A 146 -12.90 -11.93 -20.07
C THR A 146 -12.67 -12.87 -21.25
N ALA A 147 -12.00 -12.41 -22.29
CA ALA A 147 -11.65 -13.24 -23.43
C ALA A 147 -10.66 -14.38 -23.07
N TYR A 148 -10.01 -14.28 -21.91
CA TYR A 148 -9.01 -15.25 -21.46
C TYR A 148 -9.58 -16.44 -20.65
N VAL A 149 -10.90 -16.60 -20.55
CA VAL A 149 -11.55 -17.74 -19.87
C VAL A 149 -11.26 -19.10 -20.50
N GLY A 150 -10.78 -19.12 -21.74
CA GLY A 150 -10.38 -20.34 -22.45
C GLY A 150 -9.12 -21.02 -21.86
N GLY A 151 -8.43 -20.42 -20.93
CA GLY A 151 -7.23 -20.96 -20.28
C GLY A 151 -6.03 -21.05 -21.23
N ARG A 152 -5.26 -22.14 -21.14
CA ARG A 152 -4.03 -22.38 -21.91
C ARG A 152 -4.27 -22.90 -23.34
N ARG A 153 -5.41 -22.64 -23.93
CA ARG A 153 -5.69 -22.99 -25.32
C ARG A 153 -4.78 -22.19 -26.24
N ARG A 154 -4.54 -22.71 -27.44
CA ARG A 154 -3.79 -22.05 -28.50
C ARG A 154 -4.61 -21.99 -29.77
N GLY A 155 -4.33 -21.04 -30.62
CA GLY A 155 -5.01 -20.82 -31.87
C GLY A 155 -6.35 -20.11 -31.74
N ALA A 156 -7.31 -20.44 -32.63
CA ALA A 156 -8.60 -19.78 -32.71
C ALA A 156 -9.52 -20.14 -31.52
N VAL A 157 -9.99 -19.14 -30.80
CA VAL A 157 -10.96 -19.25 -29.70
C VAL A 157 -12.30 -18.70 -30.19
N PRO A 158 -13.33 -19.55 -30.38
CA PRO A 158 -14.63 -19.14 -30.90
C PRO A 158 -15.49 -18.47 -29.80
N GLU A 159 -16.47 -17.68 -30.24
CA GLU A 159 -17.50 -17.04 -29.42
C GLU A 159 -18.61 -18.02 -29.02
N ARG A 160 -18.31 -18.94 -28.14
CA ARG A 160 -19.23 -19.96 -27.61
C ARG A 160 -18.83 -20.37 -26.18
N ALA A 161 -19.64 -21.22 -25.55
CA ALA A 161 -19.31 -21.83 -24.27
C ALA A 161 -17.89 -22.43 -24.27
N VAL A 162 -17.16 -22.23 -23.20
CA VAL A 162 -15.83 -22.83 -23.01
C VAL A 162 -16.00 -24.33 -22.76
N ASP A 163 -15.39 -25.16 -23.59
CA ASP A 163 -15.45 -26.60 -23.44
C ASP A 163 -14.52 -27.07 -22.31
N HIS A 164 -15.08 -27.42 -21.16
CA HIS A 164 -14.42 -28.04 -20.02
C HIS A 164 -15.40 -28.86 -19.18
N THR A 165 -14.87 -29.85 -18.47
CA THR A 165 -15.65 -30.75 -17.58
C THR A 165 -15.60 -30.40 -16.11
N VAL A 166 -15.02 -29.24 -15.77
CA VAL A 166 -14.85 -28.80 -14.38
C VAL A 166 -16.18 -28.35 -13.80
N ASP A 167 -16.61 -28.96 -12.71
CA ASP A 167 -17.81 -28.58 -11.97
C ASP A 167 -17.52 -27.38 -11.07
N TRP A 168 -18.19 -26.27 -11.34
CA TRP A 168 -17.95 -25.00 -10.62
C TRP A 168 -18.36 -25.06 -9.14
N ARG A 169 -19.34 -25.88 -8.76
CA ARG A 169 -19.78 -26.05 -7.37
C ARG A 169 -18.75 -26.82 -6.57
N ALA A 170 -18.25 -27.91 -7.13
CA ALA A 170 -17.22 -28.75 -6.52
C ALA A 170 -15.90 -27.95 -6.35
N GLU A 171 -15.52 -27.16 -7.37
CA GLU A 171 -14.31 -26.34 -7.31
C GLU A 171 -14.43 -25.15 -6.34
N THR A 172 -15.60 -24.52 -6.28
CA THR A 172 -15.85 -23.47 -5.27
C THR A 172 -15.70 -24.04 -3.87
N ALA A 173 -16.33 -25.19 -3.58
CA ALA A 173 -16.20 -25.84 -2.28
C ALA A 173 -14.74 -26.27 -1.97
N ALA A 174 -14.00 -26.75 -2.99
CA ALA A 174 -12.60 -27.11 -2.84
C ALA A 174 -11.70 -25.88 -2.56
N GLY A 175 -11.94 -24.77 -3.25
CA GLY A 175 -11.22 -23.52 -3.07
C GLY A 175 -11.43 -22.93 -1.65
N MET A 176 -12.66 -22.93 -1.17
CA MET A 176 -12.99 -22.47 0.19
C MET A 176 -12.33 -23.35 1.26
N ARG A 177 -12.44 -24.69 1.15
CA ARG A 177 -11.75 -25.61 2.06
C ARG A 177 -10.22 -25.47 2.03
N LEU A 178 -9.64 -25.13 0.88
CA LEU A 178 -8.21 -24.90 0.76
C LEU A 178 -7.79 -23.62 1.50
N ALA A 179 -8.58 -22.56 1.39
CA ALA A 179 -8.35 -21.33 2.13
C ALA A 179 -8.44 -21.53 3.65
N GLU A 180 -9.45 -22.29 4.13
CA GLU A 180 -9.60 -22.65 5.54
C GLU A 180 -8.39 -23.45 6.06
N ARG A 181 -7.96 -24.47 5.32
CA ARG A 181 -6.75 -25.25 5.70
C ARG A 181 -5.50 -24.39 5.79
N ILE A 182 -5.29 -23.46 4.87
CA ILE A 182 -4.15 -22.53 4.91
C ILE A 182 -4.20 -21.66 6.16
N GLU A 183 -5.39 -21.19 6.54
CA GLU A 183 -5.56 -20.43 7.78
C GLU A 183 -5.27 -21.29 9.03
N GLU A 184 -5.74 -22.53 9.06
CA GLU A 184 -5.45 -23.50 10.13
C GLU A 184 -3.96 -23.83 10.20
N ASP A 185 -3.32 -24.15 9.07
CA ASP A 185 -1.89 -24.44 8.98
C ASP A 185 -1.03 -23.28 9.49
N SER A 186 -1.48 -22.04 9.28
CA SER A 186 -0.80 -20.85 9.78
C SER A 186 -0.71 -20.78 11.31
N ARG A 187 -1.63 -21.49 12.01
CA ARG A 187 -1.75 -21.53 13.47
C ARG A 187 -1.05 -22.71 14.10
N LEU A 188 -0.47 -23.60 13.30
CA LEU A 188 0.35 -24.69 13.83
C LEU A 188 1.54 -24.12 14.62
N ASP A 189 1.84 -24.76 15.76
CA ASP A 189 2.90 -24.35 16.68
C ASP A 189 4.25 -24.06 15.98
N ALA A 190 4.62 -24.88 15.00
CA ALA A 190 5.88 -24.70 14.26
C ALA A 190 5.88 -23.38 13.45
N GLN A 191 4.75 -23.04 12.82
CA GLN A 191 4.60 -21.80 12.05
C GLN A 191 4.54 -20.58 12.97
N LEU A 192 3.76 -20.64 14.06
CA LEU A 192 3.68 -19.56 15.05
C LEU A 192 5.06 -19.25 15.64
N ARG A 193 5.82 -20.28 16.02
CA ARG A 193 7.21 -20.11 16.47
C ARG A 193 8.12 -19.51 15.40
N ARG A 194 7.93 -19.85 14.12
CA ARG A 194 8.69 -19.26 13.00
C ARG A 194 8.40 -17.76 12.86
N PHE A 195 7.12 -17.37 12.89
CA PHE A 195 6.71 -15.96 12.81
C PHE A 195 7.23 -15.17 14.02
N LEU A 196 7.08 -15.73 15.22
CA LEU A 196 7.56 -15.10 16.45
C LEU A 196 9.08 -14.86 16.41
N ARG A 197 9.88 -15.87 16.10
CA ARG A 197 11.35 -15.73 15.99
C ARG A 197 11.76 -14.71 14.95
N ALA A 198 11.03 -14.60 13.83
CA ALA A 198 11.29 -13.59 12.82
C ALA A 198 10.94 -12.18 13.32
N ALA A 199 9.83 -12.03 14.03
CA ALA A 199 9.42 -10.78 14.64
C ALA A 199 10.38 -10.33 15.77
N GLU A 200 10.84 -11.26 16.61
CA GLU A 200 11.84 -11.00 17.65
C GLU A 200 13.16 -10.46 17.09
N ARG A 201 13.64 -11.04 15.98
CA ARG A 201 14.87 -10.54 15.33
C ARG A 201 14.77 -9.11 14.85
N ASP A 202 13.60 -8.72 14.36
CA ASP A 202 13.40 -7.41 13.71
C ASP A 202 12.87 -6.36 14.68
N HIS A 203 12.10 -6.75 15.70
CA HIS A 203 11.37 -5.85 16.59
C HIS A 203 11.62 -6.10 18.10
N GLY A 204 12.50 -7.01 18.48
CA GLY A 204 12.73 -7.38 19.90
C GLY A 204 13.06 -6.19 20.80
N ARG A 205 13.75 -5.17 20.26
CA ARG A 205 14.06 -3.91 20.97
C ARG A 205 12.85 -3.06 21.31
N ALA A 206 11.76 -3.18 20.55
CA ALA A 206 10.57 -2.35 20.72
C ALA A 206 9.64 -2.87 21.82
N GLY A 207 9.72 -4.17 22.14
CA GLY A 207 8.98 -4.79 23.23
C GLY A 207 8.04 -5.91 22.79
N PRO A 208 7.53 -6.72 23.76
CA PRO A 208 6.80 -7.96 23.49
C PRO A 208 5.47 -7.75 22.75
N LEU A 209 4.73 -6.68 22.99
CA LEU A 209 3.47 -6.40 22.26
C LEU A 209 3.74 -6.08 20.79
N THR A 210 4.80 -5.30 20.52
CA THR A 210 5.23 -5.00 19.15
C THR A 210 5.68 -6.26 18.42
N VAL A 211 6.40 -7.14 19.12
CA VAL A 211 6.80 -8.45 18.58
C VAL A 211 5.58 -9.31 18.27
N ALA A 212 4.61 -9.38 19.18
CA ALA A 212 3.36 -10.14 18.97
C ALA A 212 2.56 -9.60 17.78
N ALA A 213 2.40 -8.29 17.70
CA ALA A 213 1.71 -7.66 16.56
C ALA A 213 2.45 -7.91 15.23
N ALA A 214 3.79 -7.82 15.22
CA ALA A 214 4.59 -8.11 14.04
C ALA A 214 4.56 -9.61 13.65
N ALA A 215 4.48 -10.52 14.62
CA ALA A 215 4.32 -11.95 14.35
C ALA A 215 2.96 -12.26 13.71
N GLU A 216 1.88 -11.64 14.22
CA GLU A 216 0.53 -11.78 13.63
C GLU A 216 0.45 -11.17 12.23
N GLU A 217 1.05 -10.01 11.99
CA GLU A 217 1.14 -9.43 10.65
C GLU A 217 1.87 -10.35 9.67
N ARG A 218 2.98 -10.98 10.09
CA ARG A 218 3.71 -11.98 9.29
C ARG A 218 2.87 -13.21 9.01
N ARG A 219 2.07 -13.65 9.98
CA ARG A 219 1.13 -14.76 9.80
C ARG A 219 0.11 -14.41 8.71
N ARG A 220 -0.52 -13.25 8.79
CA ARG A 220 -1.48 -12.79 7.78
C ARG A 220 -0.86 -12.67 6.40
N GLN A 221 0.34 -12.11 6.29
CA GLN A 221 1.07 -12.03 5.03
C GLN A 221 1.37 -13.43 4.47
N TRP A 222 1.79 -14.37 5.32
CA TRP A 222 2.03 -15.75 4.91
C TRP A 222 0.74 -16.41 4.41
N VAL A 223 -0.39 -16.26 5.11
CA VAL A 223 -1.69 -16.78 4.68
C VAL A 223 -2.05 -16.21 3.31
N ALA A 224 -1.93 -14.90 3.13
CA ALA A 224 -2.21 -14.25 1.85
C ALA A 224 -1.32 -14.80 0.72
N GLU A 225 -0.02 -14.95 0.96
CA GLU A 225 0.93 -15.52 -0.02
C GLU A 225 0.59 -16.99 -0.36
N GLN A 226 0.22 -17.81 0.63
CA GLN A 226 -0.16 -19.21 0.40
C GLN A 226 -1.49 -19.31 -0.35
N GLN A 227 -2.49 -18.50 -0.01
CA GLN A 227 -3.77 -18.49 -0.72
C GLN A 227 -3.62 -18.07 -2.19
N LYS A 228 -2.79 -17.07 -2.48
CA LYS A 228 -2.43 -16.67 -3.84
C LYS A 228 -1.76 -17.81 -4.61
N ALA A 229 -0.74 -18.40 -4.01
CA ALA A 229 -0.02 -19.51 -4.60
C ALA A 229 -0.95 -20.71 -4.89
N ALA A 230 -1.82 -21.04 -3.94
CA ALA A 230 -2.80 -22.12 -4.07
C ALA A 230 -3.83 -21.86 -5.19
N GLY A 231 -4.34 -20.63 -5.29
CA GLY A 231 -5.26 -20.23 -6.36
C GLY A 231 -4.64 -20.36 -7.75
N LYS A 232 -3.39 -19.84 -7.87
CA LYS A 232 -2.61 -19.93 -9.12
C LYS A 232 -2.31 -21.39 -9.51
N GLU A 233 -1.88 -22.19 -8.56
CA GLU A 233 -1.57 -23.59 -8.79
C GLU A 233 -2.82 -24.38 -9.16
N ARG A 234 -3.96 -24.16 -8.48
CA ARG A 234 -5.22 -24.82 -8.79
C ARG A 234 -5.69 -24.49 -10.17
N GLY A 235 -5.70 -23.21 -10.55
CA GLY A 235 -6.05 -22.79 -11.92
C GLY A 235 -5.16 -23.47 -12.95
N ARG A 236 -3.84 -23.48 -12.73
CA ARG A 236 -2.88 -24.11 -13.64
C ARG A 236 -3.05 -25.62 -13.80
N THR A 237 -3.33 -26.31 -12.72
CA THR A 237 -3.56 -27.77 -12.73
C THR A 237 -4.80 -28.13 -13.55
N LEU A 238 -5.81 -27.26 -13.55
CA LEU A 238 -7.06 -27.47 -14.26
C LEU A 238 -7.06 -26.88 -15.69
N GLY A 239 -5.96 -26.25 -16.13
CA GLY A 239 -5.76 -25.78 -17.49
C GLY A 239 -5.90 -24.27 -17.71
N TRP A 240 -6.08 -23.48 -16.65
CA TRP A 240 -6.09 -22.02 -16.73
C TRP A 240 -4.72 -21.40 -16.46
N THR A 241 -4.55 -20.13 -16.80
CA THR A 241 -3.28 -19.41 -16.63
C THR A 241 -3.06 -18.96 -15.17
N ASP A 242 -4.14 -18.58 -14.49
CA ASP A 242 -4.15 -17.97 -13.17
C ASP A 242 -5.50 -18.19 -12.45
N CYS A 243 -5.60 -17.71 -11.21
CA CYS A 243 -6.82 -17.82 -10.40
C CYS A 243 -7.96 -16.94 -10.93
N TYR A 244 -7.65 -15.78 -11.53
CA TYR A 244 -8.66 -14.88 -12.08
C TYR A 244 -9.40 -15.49 -13.26
N THR A 245 -8.67 -15.92 -14.30
CA THR A 245 -9.26 -16.55 -15.49
C THR A 245 -10.00 -17.83 -15.16
N PHE A 246 -9.50 -18.61 -14.20
CA PHE A 246 -10.14 -19.80 -13.68
C PHE A 246 -11.50 -19.48 -13.02
N THR A 247 -11.54 -18.55 -12.07
CA THR A 247 -12.79 -18.23 -11.35
C THR A 247 -13.80 -17.50 -12.25
N LYS A 248 -13.34 -16.68 -13.22
CA LYS A 248 -14.23 -16.09 -14.24
C LYS A 248 -14.86 -17.17 -15.12
N SER A 249 -14.12 -18.20 -15.52
CA SER A 249 -14.68 -19.33 -16.26
C SER A 249 -15.72 -20.12 -15.44
N MET A 250 -15.47 -20.29 -14.12
CA MET A 250 -16.47 -20.91 -13.22
C MET A 250 -17.72 -20.03 -13.07
N GLY A 251 -17.56 -18.72 -13.02
CA GLY A 251 -18.67 -17.75 -13.02
C GLY A 251 -19.51 -17.83 -14.31
N GLU A 252 -18.86 -17.93 -15.49
CA GLU A 252 -19.59 -18.16 -16.75
C GLU A 252 -20.40 -19.44 -16.72
N ARG A 253 -19.81 -20.56 -16.27
CA ARG A 253 -20.51 -21.86 -16.18
C ARG A 253 -21.71 -21.74 -15.22
N CYS A 254 -21.59 -21.02 -14.14
CA CYS A 254 -22.71 -20.73 -13.22
C CYS A 254 -23.84 -19.98 -13.94
N VAL A 255 -23.52 -18.95 -14.73
CA VAL A 255 -24.50 -18.18 -15.53
C VAL A 255 -25.14 -19.04 -16.62
N GLU A 256 -24.37 -19.84 -17.36
CA GLU A 256 -24.84 -20.76 -18.36
C GLU A 256 -25.87 -21.75 -17.80
N GLU A 257 -25.61 -22.33 -16.63
CA GLU A 257 -26.44 -23.32 -16.00
C GLU A 257 -27.69 -22.76 -15.33
N LEU A 258 -27.57 -21.60 -14.65
CA LEU A 258 -28.65 -21.08 -13.83
C LEU A 258 -29.48 -19.98 -14.51
N ALA A 259 -28.86 -19.07 -15.26
CA ALA A 259 -29.55 -17.95 -15.87
C ALA A 259 -30.10 -18.28 -17.27
N ALA A 260 -29.28 -18.83 -18.15
CA ALA A 260 -29.64 -19.02 -19.57
C ALA A 260 -30.91 -19.84 -19.82
N PRO A 261 -31.29 -20.87 -19.02
CA PRO A 261 -32.53 -21.58 -19.19
C PRO A 261 -33.80 -20.75 -18.90
N VAL A 262 -33.68 -19.71 -18.08
CA VAL A 262 -34.82 -18.97 -17.48
C VAL A 262 -34.93 -17.56 -18.03
N VAL A 263 -33.80 -16.88 -18.28
CA VAL A 263 -33.75 -15.48 -18.74
C VAL A 263 -32.83 -15.34 -19.94
N PRO A 264 -33.12 -14.40 -20.88
CA PRO A 264 -32.19 -14.05 -21.94
C PRO A 264 -30.81 -13.74 -21.36
N THR A 265 -29.75 -14.37 -21.86
CA THR A 265 -28.43 -14.30 -21.25
C THR A 265 -27.37 -14.00 -22.30
N THR A 266 -26.60 -12.94 -22.04
CA THR A 266 -25.44 -12.55 -22.86
C THR A 266 -24.16 -12.61 -22.04
N ILE A 267 -23.11 -13.19 -22.61
CA ILE A 267 -21.76 -13.25 -22.03
C ILE A 267 -20.82 -12.46 -22.93
N LEU A 268 -20.30 -11.34 -22.44
CA LEU A 268 -19.40 -10.47 -23.16
C LEU A 268 -17.99 -10.61 -22.60
N ARG A 269 -17.03 -10.86 -23.47
CA ARG A 269 -15.64 -11.20 -23.16
C ARG A 269 -14.68 -10.17 -23.76
N PRO A 270 -14.38 -9.07 -23.03
CA PRO A 270 -13.36 -8.13 -23.48
C PRO A 270 -11.96 -8.75 -23.40
N SER A 271 -11.08 -8.34 -24.32
CA SER A 271 -9.64 -8.55 -24.22
C SER A 271 -9.01 -7.57 -23.22
N ILE A 272 -7.78 -7.09 -23.42
CA ILE A 272 -7.13 -6.10 -22.54
C ILE A 272 -7.78 -4.72 -22.77
N VAL A 273 -8.50 -4.23 -21.77
CA VAL A 273 -9.25 -2.96 -21.89
C VAL A 273 -8.36 -1.80 -21.47
N GLU A 274 -8.16 -0.85 -22.39
CA GLU A 274 -7.32 0.34 -22.21
C GLU A 274 -8.13 1.63 -22.35
N SER A 275 -7.49 2.79 -22.41
CA SER A 275 -8.14 4.09 -22.46
C SER A 275 -9.15 4.24 -23.59
N ALA A 276 -10.08 5.19 -23.44
CA ALA A 276 -11.10 5.46 -24.45
C ALA A 276 -10.49 6.00 -25.76
N LEU A 277 -11.01 5.51 -26.89
CA LEU A 277 -10.71 6.06 -28.20
C LEU A 277 -11.42 7.42 -28.40
N LYS A 278 -12.70 7.49 -28.02
CA LYS A 278 -13.55 8.68 -28.19
C LYS A 278 -14.32 9.06 -26.93
N HIS A 279 -14.97 8.11 -26.24
CA HIS A 279 -15.93 8.36 -25.16
C HIS A 279 -15.54 7.74 -23.82
N PRO A 280 -15.70 8.50 -22.69
CA PRO A 280 -16.32 9.84 -22.54
C PRO A 280 -15.52 10.99 -23.15
N TYR A 281 -14.22 10.85 -23.32
CA TYR A 281 -13.32 11.70 -24.11
C TYR A 281 -12.06 10.90 -24.46
N PRO A 282 -11.35 11.25 -25.55
CA PRO A 282 -10.15 10.51 -25.95
C PRO A 282 -9.12 10.43 -24.82
N GLY A 283 -8.62 9.22 -24.56
CA GLY A 283 -7.65 8.94 -23.52
C GLY A 283 -8.21 8.80 -22.10
N TRP A 284 -9.55 8.89 -21.89
CA TRP A 284 -10.09 8.65 -20.55
C TRP A 284 -9.73 7.26 -20.04
N ILE A 285 -9.20 7.22 -18.84
CA ILE A 285 -8.81 5.98 -18.15
C ILE A 285 -8.97 6.17 -16.64
N GLU A 286 -9.40 5.13 -15.94
CA GLU A 286 -9.56 5.13 -14.49
C GLU A 286 -8.70 4.03 -13.86
N GLY A 287 -7.64 4.47 -13.19
CA GLY A 287 -6.63 3.60 -12.57
C GLY A 287 -5.53 3.17 -13.54
N PHE A 288 -4.41 2.66 -12.98
CA PHE A 288 -3.25 2.16 -13.73
C PHE A 288 -3.03 0.70 -13.34
N LYS A 289 -3.49 -0.24 -14.15
CA LYS A 289 -3.52 -1.66 -13.78
C LYS A 289 -2.79 -2.58 -14.77
N MET A 290 -2.76 -2.21 -16.05
CA MET A 290 -2.26 -3.07 -17.12
C MET A 290 -0.96 -2.54 -17.74
N ALA A 291 -1.01 -1.93 -18.91
CA ALA A 291 0.17 -1.47 -19.63
C ALA A 291 0.81 -0.20 -19.02
N GLU A 292 0.03 0.64 -18.33
CA GLU A 292 0.48 1.95 -17.87
C GLU A 292 1.71 1.92 -16.96
N PRO A 293 1.82 1.02 -15.97
CA PRO A 293 3.03 0.93 -15.15
C PRO A 293 4.28 0.57 -15.97
N ILE A 294 4.14 -0.22 -17.03
CA ILE A 294 5.24 -0.60 -17.95
C ILE A 294 5.64 0.62 -18.79
N ILE A 295 4.65 1.30 -19.38
CA ILE A 295 4.83 2.52 -20.18
C ILE A 295 5.57 3.58 -19.35
N LEU A 296 5.15 3.81 -18.11
CA LEU A 296 5.77 4.77 -17.20
C LEU A 296 7.19 4.36 -16.77
N ALA A 297 7.42 3.08 -16.48
CA ALA A 297 8.74 2.57 -16.13
C ALA A 297 9.73 2.69 -17.29
N TYR A 298 9.26 2.43 -18.51
CA TYR A 298 10.05 2.64 -19.72
C TYR A 298 10.42 4.11 -19.91
N GLY A 299 9.44 5.02 -19.87
CA GLY A 299 9.66 6.45 -20.03
C GLY A 299 10.62 7.06 -19.01
N ARG A 300 10.76 6.45 -17.82
CA ARG A 300 11.77 6.81 -16.80
C ARG A 300 13.12 6.14 -16.99
N GLY A 301 13.29 5.28 -18.00
CA GLY A 301 14.48 4.48 -18.20
C GLY A 301 14.70 3.41 -17.12
N GLU A 302 13.66 3.02 -16.40
CA GLU A 302 13.72 2.02 -15.32
C GLU A 302 13.52 0.59 -15.85
N LEU A 303 13.01 0.42 -17.08
CA LEU A 303 12.75 -0.85 -17.72
C LEU A 303 13.54 -0.96 -19.03
N THR A 304 14.59 -1.77 -19.01
CA THR A 304 15.50 -1.98 -20.15
C THR A 304 15.27 -3.30 -20.87
N GLU A 305 14.59 -4.23 -20.22
CA GLU A 305 14.29 -5.57 -20.75
C GLU A 305 12.82 -5.89 -20.49
N PHE A 306 12.14 -6.51 -21.45
CA PHE A 306 10.75 -6.96 -21.31
C PHE A 306 10.63 -8.45 -21.65
N PRO A 307 10.07 -9.28 -20.75
CA PRO A 307 10.01 -10.73 -20.92
C PRO A 307 8.83 -11.16 -21.82
N ALA A 308 8.79 -10.70 -23.06
CA ALA A 308 7.81 -11.08 -24.05
C ALA A 308 8.48 -11.59 -25.33
N ALA A 309 7.76 -12.36 -26.14
CA ALA A 309 8.12 -12.57 -27.52
C ALA A 309 7.72 -11.31 -28.31
N PRO A 310 8.64 -10.66 -29.02
CA PRO A 310 8.37 -9.38 -29.66
C PRO A 310 7.23 -9.45 -30.71
N ASP A 311 7.08 -10.57 -31.36
CA ASP A 311 6.12 -10.78 -32.45
C ASP A 311 4.77 -11.38 -31.93
N SER A 312 4.63 -11.57 -30.61
CA SER A 312 3.34 -12.00 -30.02
C SER A 312 2.33 -10.88 -30.07
N VAL A 313 1.10 -11.23 -30.46
CA VAL A 313 -0.04 -10.30 -30.52
C VAL A 313 -0.43 -9.87 -29.10
N VAL A 314 -0.59 -8.58 -28.91
CA VAL A 314 -1.20 -7.97 -27.71
C VAL A 314 -2.61 -7.56 -28.09
N ASP A 315 -3.59 -8.29 -27.55
CA ASP A 315 -4.99 -8.02 -27.88
C ASP A 315 -5.55 -6.93 -26.96
N ILE A 316 -5.65 -5.72 -27.48
CA ILE A 316 -6.04 -4.50 -26.74
C ILE A 316 -7.33 -3.94 -27.35
N VAL A 317 -8.22 -3.45 -26.50
CA VAL A 317 -9.47 -2.82 -26.93
C VAL A 317 -9.72 -1.53 -26.15
N PRO A 318 -10.13 -0.43 -26.84
CA PRO A 318 -10.58 0.80 -26.16
C PRO A 318 -11.85 0.54 -25.32
N ILE A 319 -11.94 1.18 -24.15
CA ILE A 319 -13.07 1.00 -23.22
C ILE A 319 -14.41 1.33 -23.84
N ASP A 320 -14.49 2.36 -24.67
CA ASP A 320 -15.72 2.76 -25.33
C ASP A 320 -16.23 1.71 -26.34
N HIS A 321 -15.37 0.94 -27.00
CA HIS A 321 -15.78 -0.21 -27.80
C HIS A 321 -16.42 -1.31 -26.93
N VAL A 322 -15.87 -1.57 -25.75
CA VAL A 322 -16.44 -2.54 -24.80
C VAL A 322 -17.82 -2.08 -24.33
N VAL A 323 -17.94 -0.81 -23.94
CA VAL A 323 -19.21 -0.24 -23.47
C VAL A 323 -20.26 -0.20 -24.57
N ASN A 324 -19.88 0.16 -25.80
CA ASN A 324 -20.78 0.19 -26.95
C ASN A 324 -21.30 -1.22 -27.28
N ALA A 325 -20.42 -2.23 -27.19
CA ALA A 325 -20.83 -3.64 -27.35
C ALA A 325 -21.82 -4.07 -26.25
N ILE A 326 -21.60 -3.66 -24.99
CA ILE A 326 -22.54 -3.92 -23.88
C ILE A 326 -23.89 -3.28 -24.15
N LEU A 327 -23.94 -2.02 -24.56
CA LEU A 327 -25.18 -1.30 -24.86
C LEU A 327 -25.97 -1.94 -25.99
N LYS A 328 -25.28 -2.28 -27.09
CA LYS A 328 -25.95 -2.94 -28.24
C LYS A 328 -26.40 -4.36 -27.89
N ALA A 329 -25.59 -5.12 -27.15
CA ALA A 329 -25.97 -6.44 -26.65
C ALA A 329 -27.21 -6.35 -25.72
N SER A 330 -27.25 -5.34 -24.84
CA SER A 330 -28.39 -5.10 -23.94
C SER A 330 -29.71 -4.83 -24.69
N ALA A 331 -29.62 -4.21 -25.87
CA ALA A 331 -30.76 -4.00 -26.76
C ALA A 331 -31.15 -5.20 -27.62
N THR A 332 -30.36 -6.29 -27.57
CA THR A 332 -30.52 -7.45 -28.44
C THR A 332 -30.55 -8.75 -27.60
N PRO A 333 -31.60 -8.96 -26.76
CA PRO A 333 -31.69 -10.15 -25.92
C PRO A 333 -31.78 -11.42 -26.74
N PRO A 334 -30.96 -12.45 -26.47
CA PRO A 334 -31.01 -13.73 -27.18
C PRO A 334 -32.20 -14.57 -26.72
N PRO A 335 -32.56 -15.64 -27.51
CA PRO A 335 -33.58 -16.61 -27.06
C PRO A 335 -33.17 -17.34 -25.77
N LEU A 336 -34.14 -17.79 -25.00
CA LEU A 336 -33.93 -18.63 -23.83
C LEU A 336 -33.13 -19.89 -24.18
N SER A 337 -32.30 -20.35 -23.26
CA SER A 337 -31.42 -21.53 -23.42
C SER A 337 -30.38 -21.43 -24.56
N GLN A 338 -30.22 -20.25 -25.16
CA GLN A 338 -29.27 -19.98 -26.22
C GLN A 338 -28.46 -18.73 -25.87
N PRO A 339 -27.53 -18.79 -24.87
CA PRO A 339 -26.76 -17.62 -24.48
C PRO A 339 -25.91 -17.09 -25.63
N ALA A 340 -25.92 -15.79 -25.81
CA ALA A 340 -25.08 -15.12 -26.81
C ALA A 340 -23.68 -14.86 -26.24
N TYR A 341 -22.64 -15.09 -27.03
CA TYR A 341 -21.24 -14.85 -26.68
C TYR A 341 -20.63 -13.82 -27.61
N TYR A 342 -19.95 -12.83 -27.06
CA TYR A 342 -19.28 -11.78 -27.82
C TYR A 342 -17.87 -11.56 -27.32
N HIS A 343 -16.88 -11.69 -28.22
CA HIS A 343 -15.51 -11.23 -27.93
C HIS A 343 -15.35 -9.78 -28.40
N VAL A 344 -15.02 -8.88 -27.50
CA VAL A 344 -14.59 -7.53 -27.88
C VAL A 344 -13.07 -7.52 -27.87
N SER A 345 -12.49 -7.71 -29.04
CA SER A 345 -11.05 -7.96 -29.23
C SER A 345 -10.55 -7.34 -30.53
N SER A 346 -9.26 -7.09 -30.64
CA SER A 346 -8.62 -6.54 -31.84
C SER A 346 -7.74 -7.56 -32.56
N GLY A 347 -7.20 -8.52 -31.83
CA GLY A 347 -6.14 -9.40 -32.28
C GLY A 347 -6.46 -10.28 -33.50
N ASN A 348 -7.74 -10.47 -33.83
CA ASN A 348 -8.14 -11.23 -35.01
C ASN A 348 -8.14 -10.39 -36.31
N ARG A 349 -8.61 -9.13 -36.23
CA ARG A 349 -8.84 -8.29 -37.40
C ARG A 349 -7.90 -7.10 -37.51
N ASN A 350 -7.35 -6.66 -36.43
CA ASN A 350 -6.43 -5.50 -36.32
C ASN A 350 -5.35 -5.76 -35.27
N PRO A 351 -4.51 -6.78 -35.49
CA PRO A 351 -3.49 -7.16 -34.49
C PRO A 351 -2.42 -6.07 -34.31
N THR A 352 -1.96 -5.89 -33.06
CA THR A 352 -0.74 -5.19 -32.72
C THR A 352 0.17 -6.11 -31.93
N THR A 353 1.50 -5.97 -32.07
CA THR A 353 2.48 -6.82 -31.40
C THR A 353 3.15 -6.09 -30.23
N PHE A 354 3.88 -6.83 -29.38
CA PHE A 354 4.71 -6.20 -28.34
C PHE A 354 5.79 -5.29 -28.93
N ARG A 355 6.30 -5.61 -30.11
CA ARG A 355 7.26 -4.78 -30.85
C ARG A 355 6.60 -3.45 -31.26
N ASP A 356 5.43 -3.52 -31.89
CA ASP A 356 4.70 -2.33 -32.35
C ASP A 356 4.37 -1.42 -31.15
N LEU A 357 3.83 -2.00 -30.07
CA LEU A 357 3.56 -1.28 -28.83
C LEU A 357 4.82 -0.59 -28.27
N TYR A 358 5.95 -1.30 -28.25
CA TYR A 358 7.22 -0.72 -27.83
C TYR A 358 7.66 0.44 -28.72
N GLU A 359 7.54 0.30 -30.03
CA GLU A 359 7.94 1.32 -31.00
C GLU A 359 7.11 2.61 -30.82
N HIS A 360 5.80 2.50 -30.66
CA HIS A 360 4.92 3.64 -30.37
C HIS A 360 5.22 4.31 -29.03
N VAL A 361 5.42 3.53 -27.97
CA VAL A 361 5.79 4.07 -26.65
C VAL A 361 7.13 4.76 -26.71
N ARG A 362 8.11 4.20 -27.43
CA ARG A 362 9.43 4.81 -27.62
C ARG A 362 9.34 6.11 -28.42
N ALA A 363 8.57 6.13 -29.52
CA ALA A 363 8.35 7.32 -30.33
C ALA A 363 7.78 8.45 -29.47
N TYR A 364 6.74 8.16 -28.70
CA TYR A 364 6.13 9.13 -27.78
C TYR A 364 7.13 9.72 -26.77
N PHE A 365 7.91 8.89 -26.06
CA PHE A 365 8.85 9.39 -25.04
C PHE A 365 10.11 10.01 -25.63
N THR A 366 10.43 9.77 -26.90
CA THR A 366 11.47 10.50 -27.60
C THR A 366 11.08 11.98 -27.79
N GLU A 367 9.81 12.25 -28.09
CA GLU A 367 9.29 13.60 -28.23
C GLU A 367 8.88 14.24 -26.88
N HIS A 368 8.44 13.44 -25.92
CA HIS A 368 7.84 13.87 -24.67
C HIS A 368 8.51 13.22 -23.42
N PRO A 369 9.83 13.37 -23.20
CA PRO A 369 10.52 12.75 -22.07
C PRO A 369 10.00 13.29 -20.73
N PHE A 370 10.18 12.50 -19.67
CA PHE A 370 10.05 13.00 -18.30
C PHE A 370 11.33 13.76 -17.88
N ASP A 371 11.22 14.62 -16.85
CA ASP A 371 12.39 15.29 -16.25
C ASP A 371 13.43 14.28 -15.72
N SER A 372 12.99 13.07 -15.38
CA SER A 372 13.82 11.97 -14.87
C SER A 372 14.30 10.99 -15.95
N SER A 373 13.89 11.19 -17.21
CA SER A 373 14.29 10.31 -18.31
C SER A 373 15.79 10.42 -18.59
N PRO A 374 16.45 9.34 -18.99
CA PRO A 374 17.82 9.43 -19.50
C PRO A 374 17.85 10.19 -20.84
N GLU A 375 19.00 10.81 -21.18
CA GLU A 375 19.19 11.52 -22.47
C GLU A 375 18.89 10.63 -23.68
N VAL A 376 19.22 9.34 -23.55
CA VAL A 376 18.92 8.31 -24.56
C VAL A 376 18.08 7.23 -23.88
N LEU A 377 16.87 7.03 -24.39
CA LEU A 377 16.00 5.96 -23.92
C LEU A 377 16.61 4.58 -24.23
N PRO A 378 16.57 3.65 -23.29
CA PRO A 378 17.07 2.30 -23.54
C PRO A 378 16.30 1.62 -24.67
N THR A 379 17.00 0.91 -25.54
CA THR A 379 16.34 -0.02 -26.46
C THR A 379 15.91 -1.24 -25.64
N TRP A 380 14.63 -1.64 -25.76
CA TRP A 380 14.21 -2.88 -25.13
C TRP A 380 14.93 -4.08 -25.77
N ASP A 381 15.59 -4.84 -24.93
CA ASP A 381 15.95 -6.20 -25.26
C ASP A 381 14.77 -7.10 -24.84
N PHE A 382 14.45 -8.06 -25.69
CA PHE A 382 13.43 -9.09 -25.43
C PHE A 382 14.15 -10.41 -25.08
N PRO A 383 14.84 -10.49 -23.95
CA PRO A 383 15.50 -11.72 -23.53
C PRO A 383 14.41 -12.72 -23.15
N GLY A 384 14.59 -13.96 -23.48
CA GLY A 384 13.67 -15.00 -23.05
C GLY A 384 13.45 -14.96 -21.53
N VAL A 385 12.28 -15.40 -21.10
CA VAL A 385 11.83 -15.38 -19.68
C VAL A 385 12.87 -15.93 -18.70
N ASP A 386 13.60 -17.00 -19.08
CA ASP A 386 14.63 -17.64 -18.26
C ASP A 386 15.81 -16.74 -17.92
N LYS A 387 16.17 -15.79 -18.79
CA LYS A 387 17.26 -14.83 -18.54
C LYS A 387 16.82 -13.80 -17.49
N VAL A 388 15.63 -13.26 -17.66
CA VAL A 388 15.04 -12.29 -16.70
C VAL A 388 14.85 -12.93 -15.32
N GLU A 389 14.38 -14.18 -15.26
CA GLU A 389 14.20 -14.89 -14.00
C GLU A 389 15.54 -15.09 -13.25
N ARG A 390 16.63 -15.41 -13.96
CA ARG A 390 17.95 -15.50 -13.35
C ARG A 390 18.44 -14.15 -12.81
N GLN A 391 18.22 -13.06 -13.55
CA GLN A 391 18.61 -11.72 -13.12
C GLN A 391 17.82 -11.29 -11.87
N VAL A 392 16.49 -11.52 -11.84
CA VAL A 392 15.64 -11.23 -10.68
C VAL A 392 16.11 -12.00 -9.45
N ARG A 393 16.37 -13.31 -9.55
CA ARG A 393 16.92 -14.13 -8.44
C ARG A 393 18.27 -13.64 -7.93
N THR A 394 19.12 -13.19 -8.84
CA THR A 394 20.44 -12.62 -8.47
C THR A 394 20.27 -11.28 -7.75
N GLY A 395 19.42 -10.39 -8.26
CA GLY A 395 19.08 -9.12 -7.65
C GLY A 395 18.53 -9.26 -6.23
N GLU A 396 17.62 -10.23 -6.01
CA GLU A 396 17.08 -10.54 -4.68
C GLU A 396 18.16 -11.02 -3.68
N ARG A 397 19.14 -11.81 -4.14
CA ARG A 397 20.25 -12.27 -3.29
C ARG A 397 21.15 -11.11 -2.88
N LEU A 398 21.49 -10.24 -3.84
CA LEU A 398 22.31 -9.06 -3.59
C LEU A 398 21.59 -8.06 -2.67
N ALA A 399 20.29 -7.84 -2.86
CA ALA A 399 19.50 -6.97 -2.01
C ALA A 399 19.47 -7.48 -0.55
N ARG A 400 19.30 -8.79 -0.34
CA ARG A 400 19.34 -9.41 1.00
C ARG A 400 20.72 -9.29 1.67
N LEU A 401 21.80 -9.42 0.90
CA LEU A 401 23.16 -9.22 1.41
C LEU A 401 23.40 -7.76 1.80
N GLY A 402 23.00 -6.82 0.93
CA GLY A 402 23.05 -5.38 1.19
C GLY A 402 22.32 -4.97 2.45
N ASP A 403 21.12 -5.51 2.71
CA ASP A 403 20.35 -5.26 3.94
C ASP A 403 21.12 -5.69 5.20
N ARG A 404 21.80 -6.84 5.16
CA ARG A 404 22.62 -7.31 6.30
C ARG A 404 23.78 -6.38 6.59
N VAL A 405 24.46 -5.90 5.55
CA VAL A 405 25.59 -4.96 5.67
C VAL A 405 25.09 -3.60 6.22
N LEU A 406 24.00 -3.07 5.68
CA LEU A 406 23.45 -1.78 6.11
C LEU A 406 22.92 -1.83 7.55
N ALA A 407 22.43 -2.98 8.02
CA ALA A 407 21.98 -3.16 9.40
C ALA A 407 23.12 -3.07 10.43
N LEU A 408 24.37 -3.27 10.00
CA LEU A 408 25.58 -3.19 10.84
C LEU A 408 26.34 -1.84 10.68
N ALA A 409 25.92 -1.01 9.71
CA ALA A 409 26.61 0.21 9.37
C ALA A 409 26.30 1.36 10.38
N PRO A 410 27.25 2.27 10.65
CA PRO A 410 27.05 3.40 11.54
C PRO A 410 25.95 4.35 11.00
N ARG A 411 25.31 5.07 11.90
CA ARG A 411 24.27 6.06 11.57
C ARG A 411 24.88 7.25 10.82
N SER A 412 24.67 7.33 9.53
CA SER A 412 25.17 8.45 8.72
C SER A 412 24.26 8.69 7.51
N GLU A 413 24.30 9.91 6.97
CA GLU A 413 23.55 10.25 5.76
C GLU A 413 23.99 9.36 4.56
N ARG A 414 25.27 9.00 4.50
CA ARG A 414 25.78 8.08 3.47
C ARG A 414 25.12 6.70 3.54
N VAL A 415 24.93 6.16 4.75
CA VAL A 415 24.27 4.88 4.97
C VAL A 415 22.77 4.98 4.64
N ARG A 416 22.11 6.08 5.04
CA ARG A 416 20.71 6.33 4.66
C ARG A 416 20.54 6.49 3.15
N ALA A 417 21.48 7.17 2.47
CA ALA A 417 21.48 7.27 1.01
C ALA A 417 21.71 5.91 0.34
N ALA A 418 22.60 5.08 0.86
CA ALA A 418 22.79 3.70 0.39
C ALA A 418 21.53 2.83 0.59
N SER A 419 20.86 2.97 1.74
CA SER A 419 19.58 2.30 2.00
C SER A 419 18.50 2.72 0.99
N ARG A 420 18.38 4.03 0.69
CA ARG A 420 17.45 4.51 -0.35
C ARG A 420 17.71 3.91 -1.72
N LYS A 421 19.00 3.80 -2.12
CA LYS A 421 19.39 3.17 -3.39
C LYS A 421 19.05 1.68 -3.41
N LEU A 422 19.32 0.98 -2.30
CA LEU A 422 19.02 -0.45 -2.18
C LEU A 422 17.49 -0.70 -2.20
N ASP A 423 16.71 0.13 -1.49
CA ASP A 423 15.25 0.06 -1.49
C ASP A 423 14.68 0.33 -2.90
N LYS A 424 15.27 1.29 -3.65
CA LYS A 424 14.89 1.55 -5.05
C LYS A 424 15.19 0.34 -5.94
N ALA A 425 16.41 -0.22 -5.84
CA ALA A 425 16.81 -1.40 -6.61
C ALA A 425 15.92 -2.61 -6.30
N ARG A 426 15.59 -2.82 -5.01
CA ARG A 426 14.66 -3.86 -4.59
C ARG A 426 13.27 -3.65 -5.19
N GLY A 427 12.75 -2.43 -5.13
CA GLY A 427 11.47 -2.10 -5.77
C GLY A 427 11.45 -2.39 -7.26
N GLN A 428 12.56 -2.16 -7.97
CA GLN A 428 12.70 -2.50 -9.40
C GLN A 428 12.70 -4.02 -9.64
N VAL A 429 13.40 -4.78 -8.80
CA VAL A 429 13.41 -6.26 -8.87
C VAL A 429 12.03 -6.85 -8.57
N ASP A 430 11.34 -6.35 -7.53
CA ASP A 430 9.99 -6.77 -7.16
C ASP A 430 8.97 -6.41 -8.25
N PHE A 431 9.14 -5.24 -8.89
CA PHE A 431 8.34 -4.82 -10.04
C PHE A 431 8.54 -5.76 -11.22
N ALA A 432 9.80 -5.98 -11.63
CA ALA A 432 10.13 -6.85 -12.75
C ALA A 432 9.58 -8.28 -12.53
N ARG A 433 9.74 -8.83 -11.32
CA ARG A 433 9.19 -10.14 -10.97
C ARG A 433 7.67 -10.21 -11.10
N ARG A 434 6.97 -9.23 -10.51
CA ARG A 434 5.49 -9.17 -10.56
C ARG A 434 4.99 -9.14 -12.00
N TYR A 435 5.58 -8.28 -12.83
CA TYR A 435 5.17 -8.13 -14.21
C TYR A 435 5.57 -9.32 -15.09
N MET A 436 6.74 -9.91 -14.85
CA MET A 436 7.12 -11.15 -15.52
C MET A 436 6.13 -12.28 -15.22
N ASP A 437 5.80 -12.50 -13.94
CA ASP A 437 4.83 -13.52 -13.52
C ASP A 437 3.43 -13.28 -14.09
N LEU A 438 3.06 -12.02 -14.27
CA LEU A 438 1.78 -11.60 -14.83
C LEU A 438 1.70 -11.83 -16.34
N TYR A 439 2.68 -11.30 -17.05
CA TYR A 439 2.64 -11.28 -18.53
C TYR A 439 3.10 -12.58 -19.18
N LYS A 440 3.93 -13.38 -18.53
CA LYS A 440 4.41 -14.66 -19.06
C LYS A 440 3.29 -15.51 -19.64
N ALA A 441 2.19 -15.63 -18.94
CA ALA A 441 1.07 -16.45 -19.35
C ALA A 441 0.32 -15.89 -20.58
N TYR A 442 0.28 -14.56 -20.71
CA TYR A 442 -0.37 -13.87 -21.83
C TYR A 442 0.53 -13.73 -23.05
N THR A 443 1.85 -13.57 -22.84
CA THR A 443 2.83 -13.47 -23.92
C THR A 443 3.14 -14.83 -24.57
N GLU A 444 2.94 -15.94 -23.84
CA GLU A 444 3.10 -17.29 -24.36
C GLU A 444 1.78 -17.87 -24.94
N ALA A 445 0.66 -17.19 -24.74
CA ALA A 445 -0.65 -17.61 -25.24
C ALA A 445 -0.83 -17.09 -26.66
N GLU A 446 -0.49 -17.89 -27.66
CA GLU A 446 -0.81 -17.61 -29.07
C GLU A 446 -2.32 -17.78 -29.29
N LEU A 447 -3.14 -16.86 -28.75
CA LEU A 447 -4.59 -16.85 -28.86
C LEU A 447 -5.02 -15.91 -29.98
N ARG A 448 -5.89 -16.41 -30.83
CA ARG A 448 -6.64 -15.61 -31.80
C ARG A 448 -8.11 -15.65 -31.40
N LEU A 449 -8.56 -14.57 -30.78
CA LEU A 449 -9.94 -14.42 -30.32
C LEU A 449 -10.84 -14.11 -31.52
N VAL A 450 -11.61 -15.10 -31.97
CA VAL A 450 -12.58 -14.91 -33.07
C VAL A 450 -13.69 -13.99 -32.58
N ASP A 451 -14.05 -12.97 -33.38
CA ASP A 451 -15.01 -11.93 -33.03
C ASP A 451 -16.13 -11.75 -34.10
N ASP A 452 -16.48 -12.82 -34.80
CA ASP A 452 -17.47 -12.78 -35.86
C ASP A 452 -18.86 -12.43 -35.34
N ASN A 453 -19.29 -12.95 -34.19
CA ASN A 453 -20.56 -12.60 -33.55
C ASN A 453 -20.59 -11.12 -33.13
N ALA A 454 -19.52 -10.64 -32.50
CA ALA A 454 -19.40 -9.22 -32.11
C ALA A 454 -19.43 -8.32 -33.34
N LEU A 455 -18.76 -8.69 -34.43
CA LEU A 455 -18.80 -7.94 -35.67
C LEU A 455 -20.21 -7.96 -36.29
N ALA A 456 -20.91 -9.11 -36.26
CA ALA A 456 -22.30 -9.20 -36.74
C ALA A 456 -23.24 -8.31 -35.90
N LEU A 457 -23.03 -8.30 -34.56
CA LEU A 457 -23.75 -7.40 -33.67
C LEU A 457 -23.46 -5.93 -33.97
N HIS A 458 -22.20 -5.54 -34.20
CA HIS A 458 -21.82 -4.19 -34.64
C HIS A 458 -22.53 -3.81 -35.96
N ARG A 459 -22.51 -4.68 -36.95
CA ARG A 459 -23.16 -4.43 -38.28
C ARG A 459 -24.67 -4.33 -38.18
N SER A 460 -25.28 -4.78 -37.11
CA SER A 460 -26.71 -4.63 -36.84
C SER A 460 -27.09 -3.25 -36.22
N LEU A 461 -26.12 -2.37 -35.99
CA LEU A 461 -26.38 -0.97 -35.61
C LEU A 461 -27.06 -0.24 -36.79
N ASP A 462 -27.94 0.70 -36.44
CA ASP A 462 -28.43 1.67 -37.43
C ASP A 462 -27.23 2.50 -37.93
N PRO A 463 -27.11 2.74 -39.26
CA PRO A 463 -26.02 3.54 -39.80
C PRO A 463 -25.79 4.89 -39.11
N ALA A 464 -26.89 5.54 -38.65
CA ALA A 464 -26.81 6.79 -37.92
C ALA A 464 -26.25 6.66 -36.49
N ASP A 465 -26.16 5.46 -35.96
CA ASP A 465 -25.63 5.16 -34.61
C ASP A 465 -24.16 4.73 -34.64
N VAL A 466 -23.60 4.40 -35.79
CA VAL A 466 -22.24 3.84 -35.90
C VAL A 466 -21.18 4.81 -35.40
N GLU A 467 -21.36 6.11 -35.65
CA GLU A 467 -20.40 7.12 -35.16
C GLU A 467 -20.33 7.18 -33.62
N LEU A 468 -21.47 7.08 -32.94
CA LEU A 468 -21.59 7.22 -31.49
C LEU A 468 -21.43 5.88 -30.74
N PHE A 469 -21.98 4.80 -31.30
CA PHE A 469 -22.06 3.50 -30.65
C PHE A 469 -21.30 2.39 -31.40
N GLY A 470 -20.49 2.72 -32.39
CA GLY A 470 -19.67 1.74 -33.12
C GLY A 470 -18.61 1.11 -32.22
N PHE A 471 -18.31 -0.18 -32.50
CA PHE A 471 -17.29 -0.95 -31.77
C PHE A 471 -16.52 -1.93 -32.68
N ASP A 472 -16.38 -1.58 -33.95
CA ASP A 472 -15.50 -2.28 -34.86
C ASP A 472 -14.05 -1.96 -34.55
N THR A 473 -13.29 -2.93 -34.01
CA THR A 473 -11.89 -2.73 -33.61
C THR A 473 -10.95 -2.56 -34.81
N ALA A 474 -11.37 -2.87 -36.03
CA ALA A 474 -10.59 -2.64 -37.23
C ALA A 474 -10.38 -1.17 -37.58
N VAL A 475 -11.16 -0.25 -36.98
CA VAL A 475 -11.02 1.22 -37.20
C VAL A 475 -9.95 1.86 -36.33
N VAL A 476 -9.36 1.14 -35.38
CA VAL A 476 -8.35 1.68 -34.47
C VAL A 476 -7.01 1.82 -35.20
N ASP A 477 -6.57 3.05 -35.35
CA ASP A 477 -5.20 3.38 -35.77
C ASP A 477 -4.27 3.32 -34.53
N TRP A 478 -3.42 2.29 -34.45
CA TRP A 478 -2.58 2.04 -33.26
C TRP A 478 -1.53 3.12 -33.05
N GLU A 479 -0.95 3.70 -34.10
CA GLU A 479 -0.01 4.83 -33.99
C GLU A 479 -0.71 6.02 -33.35
N GLN A 480 -1.83 6.46 -33.94
CA GLN A 480 -2.59 7.59 -33.39
C GLN A 480 -3.11 7.30 -31.99
N TYR A 481 -3.57 6.07 -31.73
CA TYR A 481 -4.08 5.69 -30.43
C TYR A 481 -3.01 5.74 -29.33
N PHE A 482 -1.86 5.10 -29.54
CA PHE A 482 -0.80 5.08 -28.52
C PHE A 482 -0.10 6.43 -28.40
N GLU A 483 0.30 7.06 -29.51
CA GLU A 483 1.14 8.24 -29.47
C GLU A 483 0.37 9.54 -29.16
N LYS A 484 -0.89 9.64 -29.61
CA LYS A 484 -1.67 10.90 -29.46
C LYS A 484 -2.81 10.80 -28.43
N THR A 485 -3.19 9.60 -28.01
CA THR A 485 -4.34 9.39 -27.12
C THR A 485 -3.92 8.74 -25.79
N HIS A 486 -3.40 7.52 -25.84
CA HIS A 486 -3.17 6.71 -24.63
C HIS A 486 -1.94 7.19 -23.81
N CYS A 487 -0.76 7.28 -24.42
CA CYS A 487 0.45 7.74 -23.72
C CYS A 487 0.33 9.18 -23.16
N PRO A 488 -0.22 10.18 -23.87
CA PRO A 488 -0.50 11.49 -23.30
C PRO A 488 -1.39 11.43 -22.06
N SER A 489 -2.46 10.63 -22.10
CA SER A 489 -3.39 10.48 -20.98
C SER A 489 -2.71 9.92 -19.72
N VAL A 490 -1.97 8.84 -19.87
CA VAL A 490 -1.21 8.18 -18.79
C VAL A 490 -0.16 9.12 -18.20
N THR A 491 0.60 9.80 -19.05
CA THR A 491 1.70 10.68 -18.61
C THR A 491 1.24 11.98 -18.00
N THR A 492 0.13 12.58 -18.46
CA THR A 492 -0.42 13.82 -17.89
C THR A 492 -0.78 13.67 -16.42
N GLN A 493 -1.45 12.60 -16.03
CA GLN A 493 -1.78 12.32 -14.63
C GLN A 493 -0.52 12.15 -13.79
N MET A 494 0.48 11.46 -14.33
CA MET A 494 1.74 11.23 -13.62
C MET A 494 2.55 12.52 -13.45
N ARG A 495 2.63 13.38 -14.48
CA ARG A 495 3.32 14.68 -14.40
C ARG A 495 2.69 15.57 -13.33
N LYS A 496 1.36 15.64 -13.23
CA LYS A 496 0.66 16.35 -12.15
C LYS A 496 1.05 15.80 -10.78
N TYR A 497 1.12 14.49 -10.64
CA TYR A 497 1.53 13.84 -9.39
C TYR A 497 2.99 14.15 -9.03
N GLU A 498 3.91 14.10 -9.99
CA GLU A 498 5.33 14.42 -9.79
C GLU A 498 5.53 15.90 -9.41
N GLU A 499 4.78 16.80 -10.01
CA GLU A 499 4.79 18.23 -9.67
C GLU A 499 4.31 18.46 -8.22
N ILE A 500 3.21 17.85 -7.80
CA ILE A 500 2.72 17.91 -6.41
C ILE A 500 3.79 17.35 -5.46
N ARG A 501 4.41 16.23 -5.82
CA ARG A 501 5.48 15.60 -5.04
C ARG A 501 6.71 16.51 -4.95
N ARG A 502 7.10 17.16 -6.05
CA ARG A 502 8.21 18.12 -6.09
C ARG A 502 7.94 19.34 -5.20
N ARG A 503 6.74 19.91 -5.28
CA ARG A 503 6.31 21.02 -4.41
C ARG A 503 6.33 20.62 -2.92
N ARG A 504 5.87 19.42 -2.58
CA ARG A 504 5.95 18.88 -1.22
C ARG A 504 7.39 18.69 -0.76
N LYS A 505 8.25 18.11 -1.62
CA LYS A 505 9.66 17.89 -1.31
C LYS A 505 10.43 19.20 -1.13
N GLN A 506 10.14 20.24 -1.90
CA GLN A 506 10.67 21.58 -1.68
C GLN A 506 10.22 22.17 -0.34
N ALA A 507 8.98 21.94 0.07
CA ALA A 507 8.48 22.34 1.39
C ALA A 507 9.11 21.55 2.54
N GLU A 508 9.50 20.28 2.30
CA GLU A 508 10.22 19.44 3.29
C GLU A 508 11.69 19.84 3.48
N VAL A 509 12.34 20.45 2.47
CA VAL A 509 13.73 20.91 2.53
C VAL A 509 13.88 22.17 3.43
N THR A 510 12.81 22.87 3.76
CA THR A 510 12.83 24.08 4.62
C THR A 510 12.86 23.81 6.13
N GLY A 511 13.14 22.58 6.58
CA GLY A 511 13.23 22.22 8.00
C GLY A 511 11.89 21.80 8.62
N LEU A 512 11.93 21.40 9.89
CA LEU A 512 10.72 21.03 10.64
C LEU A 512 9.82 22.26 10.79
N ARG A 513 8.52 22.09 10.52
CA ARG A 513 7.53 23.14 10.75
C ARG A 513 7.58 23.61 12.20
N PRO A 514 7.42 24.91 12.47
CA PRO A 514 7.30 25.39 13.84
C PRO A 514 6.13 24.71 14.55
N PRO A 515 6.24 24.48 15.88
CA PRO A 515 5.13 23.94 16.66
C PRO A 515 3.93 24.90 16.58
N LYS A 516 2.74 24.33 16.58
CA LYS A 516 1.51 25.14 16.60
C LYS A 516 1.26 25.59 18.04
N PRO A 517 1.02 26.90 18.29
CA PRO A 517 0.68 27.37 19.64
C PRO A 517 -0.57 26.70 20.19
N VAL A 518 -0.58 26.46 21.52
CA VAL A 518 -1.78 25.95 22.22
C VAL A 518 -2.81 27.07 22.33
N ALA A 519 -4.04 26.80 21.89
CA ALA A 519 -5.12 27.77 22.03
C ALA A 519 -5.56 27.90 23.49
N ALA A 520 -5.99 29.09 23.90
CA ALA A 520 -6.48 29.31 25.27
C ALA A 520 -7.65 28.36 25.58
N GLY A 521 -7.53 27.61 26.69
CA GLY A 521 -8.53 26.62 27.12
C GLY A 521 -8.49 25.28 26.38
N ALA A 522 -7.57 25.06 25.46
CA ALA A 522 -7.35 23.75 24.83
C ALA A 522 -6.65 22.77 25.78
N ALA A 523 -6.79 21.48 25.51
CA ALA A 523 -6.05 20.43 26.23
C ALA A 523 -4.53 20.65 26.12
N PRO A 524 -3.73 20.31 27.15
CA PRO A 524 -2.28 20.40 27.10
C PRO A 524 -1.69 19.61 25.92
N VAL A 525 -0.69 20.18 25.26
CA VAL A 525 0.07 19.52 24.19
C VAL A 525 1.45 19.15 24.73
N LEU A 526 1.86 17.91 24.50
CA LEU A 526 3.14 17.38 24.98
C LEU A 526 4.19 17.41 23.86
N ALA A 527 5.43 17.71 24.23
CA ALA A 527 6.58 17.57 23.35
C ALA A 527 7.61 16.65 24.01
N VAL A 528 7.71 15.42 23.52
CA VAL A 528 8.50 14.34 24.12
C VAL A 528 9.80 14.15 23.37
N PHE A 529 10.92 14.10 24.08
CA PHE A 529 12.26 13.95 23.52
C PHE A 529 12.97 12.74 24.11
N ASP A 530 13.62 11.95 23.27
CA ASP A 530 14.63 10.98 23.71
C ASP A 530 15.98 11.68 23.88
N LEU A 531 16.91 11.06 24.62
CA LEU A 531 18.22 11.62 24.92
C LEU A 531 19.32 11.15 23.96
N ALA A 532 19.71 9.88 24.09
CA ALA A 532 20.85 9.31 23.38
C ALA A 532 20.54 9.08 21.89
N GLY A 533 21.33 9.70 21.01
CA GLY A 533 21.12 9.67 19.55
C GLY A 533 20.13 10.73 19.06
N THR A 534 19.35 11.35 19.94
CA THR A 534 18.38 12.41 19.63
C THR A 534 18.88 13.78 20.03
N LEU A 535 19.04 14.06 21.34
CA LEU A 535 19.58 15.32 21.83
C LEU A 535 21.10 15.34 21.81
N LEU A 536 21.71 14.18 22.04
CA LEU A 536 23.16 13.96 22.09
C LEU A 536 23.59 12.99 21.01
N PRO A 537 24.75 13.19 20.38
CA PRO A 537 25.35 12.15 19.56
C PRO A 537 25.79 10.96 20.44
N GLY A 538 25.68 9.73 19.94
CA GLY A 538 26.13 8.54 20.64
C GLY A 538 25.00 7.69 21.23
N THR A 539 25.40 6.75 22.09
CA THR A 539 24.53 5.73 22.68
C THR A 539 24.57 5.80 24.21
N VAL A 540 23.66 5.09 24.89
CA VAL A 540 23.70 4.95 26.36
C VAL A 540 25.03 4.39 26.88
N VAL A 541 25.77 3.58 26.08
CA VAL A 541 27.11 3.12 26.44
C VAL A 541 28.12 4.25 26.47
N ASP A 542 28.00 5.17 25.50
CA ASP A 542 28.87 6.34 25.40
C ASP A 542 28.65 7.28 26.59
N THR A 543 27.38 7.52 26.98
CA THR A 543 27.05 8.34 28.19
C THR A 543 27.54 7.66 29.47
N TYR A 544 27.31 6.34 29.62
CA TYR A 544 27.83 5.54 30.71
C TYR A 544 29.35 5.67 30.85
N LEU A 545 30.09 5.40 29.76
CA LEU A 545 31.56 5.48 29.78
C LEU A 545 32.06 6.88 30.05
N SER A 546 31.44 7.90 29.45
CA SER A 546 31.83 9.31 29.69
C SER A 546 31.70 9.70 31.16
N LEU A 547 30.61 9.37 31.82
CA LEU A 547 30.38 9.63 33.22
C LEU A 547 31.29 8.75 34.11
N ARG A 548 31.32 7.46 33.88
CA ARG A 548 32.02 6.49 34.74
C ARG A 548 33.54 6.64 34.68
N LEU A 549 34.12 6.75 33.47
CA LEU A 549 35.57 6.90 33.33
C LEU A 549 36.10 8.21 33.83
N SER A 550 35.29 9.30 33.84
CA SER A 550 35.73 10.58 34.34
C SER A 550 35.97 10.60 35.87
N GLN A 551 35.37 9.66 36.62
CA GLN A 551 35.49 9.51 38.05
C GLN A 551 36.70 8.66 38.50
N LEU A 552 37.23 7.82 37.60
CA LEU A 552 38.21 6.81 37.94
C LEU A 552 39.64 7.30 37.71
N ASP A 553 40.59 6.83 38.52
CA ASP A 553 42.01 6.97 38.26
C ASP A 553 42.48 6.11 37.04
N ALA A 554 43.71 6.28 36.61
CA ALA A 554 44.20 5.64 35.39
C ALA A 554 44.15 4.09 35.45
N PRO A 555 44.52 3.39 36.52
CA PRO A 555 44.39 1.94 36.63
C PRO A 555 42.95 1.46 36.60
N ALA A 556 42.06 2.11 37.34
CA ALA A 556 40.64 1.75 37.38
C ALA A 556 39.91 2.04 36.06
N ARG A 557 40.32 3.10 35.32
CA ARG A 557 39.81 3.35 33.94
C ARG A 557 40.11 2.22 33.01
N ILE A 558 41.33 1.69 33.02
CA ILE A 558 41.74 0.56 32.18
C ILE A 558 40.93 -0.70 32.53
N ALA A 559 40.77 -0.97 33.82
CA ALA A 559 39.99 -2.10 34.32
C ALA A 559 38.52 -2.00 33.90
N GLU A 560 37.89 -0.84 34.06
CA GLU A 560 36.50 -0.59 33.68
C GLU A 560 36.30 -0.68 32.17
N PHE A 561 37.18 -0.08 31.37
CA PHE A 561 37.13 -0.22 29.90
C PHE A 561 37.28 -1.68 29.47
N GLY A 562 38.20 -2.44 30.10
CA GLY A 562 38.36 -3.87 29.85
C GLY A 562 37.12 -4.67 30.23
N ARG A 563 36.41 -4.31 31.30
CA ARG A 563 35.13 -4.89 31.70
C ARG A 563 34.07 -4.66 30.62
N VAL A 564 33.91 -3.43 30.15
CA VAL A 564 32.96 -3.04 29.12
C VAL A 564 33.25 -3.81 27.82
N MET A 565 34.52 -3.83 27.38
CA MET A 565 34.91 -4.55 26.15
C MET A 565 34.65 -6.06 26.23
N ARG A 566 34.86 -6.68 27.39
CA ARG A 566 34.59 -8.11 27.61
C ARG A 566 33.10 -8.43 27.49
N HIS A 567 32.21 -7.56 27.97
CA HIS A 567 30.77 -7.76 27.97
C HIS A 567 30.08 -7.29 26.70
N LEU A 568 30.76 -6.45 25.89
CA LEU A 568 30.18 -5.79 24.71
C LEU A 568 29.52 -6.77 23.73
N PRO A 569 30.11 -7.92 23.36
CA PRO A 569 29.47 -8.87 22.45
C PRO A 569 28.15 -9.41 23.01
N GLY A 570 28.12 -9.74 24.32
CA GLY A 570 26.94 -10.18 25.04
C GLY A 570 25.85 -9.08 25.12
N TRP A 571 26.27 -7.87 25.35
CA TRP A 571 25.37 -6.70 25.41
C TRP A 571 24.76 -6.37 24.05
N ILE A 572 25.53 -6.43 22.95
CA ILE A 572 25.00 -6.28 21.60
C ILE A 572 23.94 -7.35 21.29
N ALA A 573 24.17 -8.60 21.72
CA ALA A 573 23.20 -9.67 21.55
C ALA A 573 21.95 -9.48 22.44
N ALA A 574 22.14 -9.02 23.69
CA ALA A 574 21.05 -8.71 24.61
C ALA A 574 20.22 -7.51 24.13
N GLU A 575 20.86 -6.44 23.67
CA GLU A 575 20.21 -5.25 23.16
C GLU A 575 19.28 -5.56 21.97
N ARG A 576 19.66 -6.54 21.13
CA ARG A 576 18.82 -6.96 19.99
C ARG A 576 17.56 -7.70 20.43
N ARG A 577 17.56 -8.33 21.60
CA ARG A 577 16.44 -9.13 22.12
C ARG A 577 15.59 -8.38 23.12
N ASP A 578 16.25 -7.73 24.09
CA ASP A 578 15.63 -6.99 25.19
C ASP A 578 16.57 -5.87 25.66
N ARG A 579 16.27 -4.65 25.22
CA ARG A 579 17.03 -3.44 25.61
C ARG A 579 17.00 -3.18 27.11
N GLY A 580 15.92 -3.56 27.79
CA GLY A 580 15.80 -3.42 29.25
C GLY A 580 16.79 -4.31 29.99
N SER A 581 16.96 -5.56 29.58
CA SER A 581 17.97 -6.48 30.15
C SER A 581 19.41 -6.01 29.88
N PHE A 582 19.66 -5.45 28.69
CA PHE A 582 20.94 -4.82 28.38
C PHE A 582 21.24 -3.67 29.35
N LEU A 583 20.32 -2.72 29.56
CA LEU A 583 20.51 -1.57 30.45
C LEU A 583 20.72 -2.00 31.91
N ARG A 584 19.94 -2.98 32.40
CA ARG A 584 20.15 -3.55 33.75
C ARG A 584 21.57 -4.11 33.89
N SER A 585 22.09 -4.81 32.89
CA SER A 585 23.45 -5.34 32.91
C SER A 585 24.53 -4.26 32.85
N LEU A 586 24.29 -3.22 32.05
CA LEU A 586 25.21 -2.07 31.94
C LEU A 586 25.31 -1.32 33.27
N PHE A 587 24.17 -0.97 33.88
CA PHE A 587 24.11 -0.14 35.09
C PHE A 587 24.53 -0.87 36.36
N ARG A 588 24.66 -2.20 36.35
CA ARG A 588 25.38 -2.94 37.43
C ARG A 588 26.81 -2.46 37.63
N GLY A 589 27.41 -1.80 36.64
CA GLY A 589 28.71 -1.16 36.75
C GLY A 589 28.75 0.01 37.75
N TYR A 590 27.59 0.49 38.24
CA TYR A 590 27.53 1.48 39.34
C TYR A 590 27.52 0.85 40.72
N ALA A 591 27.49 -0.49 40.88
CA ALA A 591 27.50 -1.14 42.19
C ALA A 591 28.64 -0.63 43.09
N GLY A 592 28.31 -0.24 44.33
CA GLY A 592 29.22 0.28 45.30
C GLY A 592 29.71 1.71 45.09
N VAL A 593 29.25 2.40 44.05
CA VAL A 593 29.57 3.83 43.80
C VAL A 593 28.89 4.70 44.86
N ASP A 594 29.64 5.60 45.43
CA ASP A 594 29.14 6.64 46.34
C ASP A 594 28.35 7.68 45.52
N LEU A 595 27.04 7.78 45.79
CA LEU A 595 26.14 8.63 45.00
C LEU A 595 26.33 10.11 45.27
N ASP A 596 26.71 10.50 46.48
CA ASP A 596 26.95 11.91 46.82
C ASP A 596 28.20 12.42 46.10
N VAL A 597 29.25 11.59 46.05
CA VAL A 597 30.47 11.87 45.28
C VAL A 597 30.18 11.88 43.79
N LEU A 598 29.35 10.95 43.29
CA LEU A 598 28.95 10.91 41.90
C LEU A 598 28.17 12.15 41.49
N GLU A 599 27.20 12.61 42.28
CA GLU A 599 26.40 13.79 42.01
C GLU A 599 27.25 15.07 42.01
N THR A 600 28.15 15.23 42.97
CA THR A 600 29.13 16.33 43.00
C THR A 600 30.01 16.31 41.74
N HIS A 601 30.51 15.16 41.35
CA HIS A 601 31.30 14.98 40.12
C HIS A 601 30.49 15.33 38.85
N VAL A 602 29.21 14.97 38.85
CA VAL A 602 28.30 15.34 37.74
C VAL A 602 28.21 16.86 37.62
N ASP A 603 27.97 17.54 38.70
CA ASP A 603 27.78 19.00 38.68
C ASP A 603 29.09 19.75 38.31
N ASP A 604 30.24 19.35 38.88
CA ASP A 604 31.51 20.07 38.73
C ASP A 604 32.26 19.74 37.43
N VAL A 605 32.22 18.47 36.95
CA VAL A 605 33.12 18.00 35.90
C VAL A 605 32.37 17.51 34.67
N PHE A 606 31.30 16.72 34.89
CA PHE A 606 30.58 16.07 33.76
C PHE A 606 29.66 17.07 33.05
N ALA A 607 28.83 17.81 33.77
CA ALA A 607 27.82 18.69 33.23
C ALA A 607 28.33 19.71 32.20
N PRO A 608 29.43 20.45 32.44
CA PRO A 608 29.94 21.43 31.48
C PRO A 608 30.29 20.80 30.13
N ARG A 609 30.95 19.63 30.13
CA ARG A 609 31.35 18.92 28.94
C ARG A 609 30.17 18.24 28.22
N PHE A 610 29.22 17.78 29.00
CA PHE A 610 28.02 17.10 28.51
C PHE A 610 27.08 18.06 27.78
N LEU A 611 26.86 19.26 28.36
CA LEU A 611 26.03 20.30 27.78
C LEU A 611 26.59 20.84 26.45
N GLU A 612 27.91 20.87 26.28
CA GLU A 612 28.54 21.23 24.99
C GLU A 612 28.22 20.26 23.84
N GLN A 613 27.84 19.02 24.14
CA GLN A 613 27.54 18.00 23.16
C GLN A 613 26.08 18.04 22.70
N VAL A 614 25.21 18.77 23.41
CA VAL A 614 23.78 18.85 23.04
C VAL A 614 23.63 19.60 21.73
N SER A 615 22.86 19.01 20.81
CA SER A 615 22.58 19.57 19.48
C SER A 615 21.92 20.95 19.59
N SER A 616 22.48 21.95 18.89
CA SER A 616 21.90 23.30 18.83
C SER A 616 20.50 23.30 18.16
N ASP A 617 20.24 22.38 17.23
CA ASP A 617 18.95 22.22 16.60
C ASP A 617 17.92 21.64 17.58
N ALA A 618 18.35 20.70 18.43
CA ALA A 618 17.52 20.16 19.51
C ALA A 618 17.13 21.26 20.51
N LEU A 619 18.10 22.08 20.97
CA LEU A 619 17.82 23.17 21.89
C LEU A 619 16.86 24.20 21.30
N ARG A 620 17.04 24.59 20.03
CA ARG A 620 16.09 25.47 19.32
C ARG A 620 14.70 24.87 19.25
N ARG A 621 14.61 23.56 19.04
CA ARG A 621 13.33 22.87 18.96
C ARG A 621 12.62 22.78 20.30
N ILE A 622 13.34 22.49 21.37
CA ILE A 622 12.80 22.51 22.74
C ILE A 622 12.28 23.92 23.08
N GLN A 623 13.05 24.95 22.80
CA GLN A 623 12.63 26.35 23.05
C GLN A 623 11.38 26.71 22.23
N ALA A 624 11.31 26.31 20.96
CA ALA A 624 10.15 26.58 20.13
C ALA A 624 8.86 25.88 20.65
N HIS A 625 8.99 24.72 21.31
CA HIS A 625 7.86 24.08 21.97
C HIS A 625 7.42 24.82 23.24
N ARG A 626 8.37 25.28 24.03
CA ARG A 626 8.08 26.09 25.22
C ARG A 626 7.41 27.41 24.84
N ASP A 627 7.90 28.10 23.82
CA ASP A 627 7.32 29.34 23.28
C ASP A 627 5.90 29.13 22.74
N ALA A 628 5.59 27.90 22.22
CA ALA A 628 4.26 27.51 21.78
C ALA A 628 3.33 27.09 22.93
N GLY A 629 3.78 27.08 24.19
CA GLY A 629 3.01 26.67 25.36
C GLY A 629 2.86 25.16 25.53
N HIS A 630 3.75 24.37 24.91
CA HIS A 630 3.77 22.91 25.04
C HIS A 630 4.51 22.51 26.33
N ARG A 631 4.03 21.45 26.98
CA ARG A 631 4.75 20.82 28.10
C ARG A 631 5.85 19.92 27.52
N THR A 632 7.09 20.21 27.89
CA THR A 632 8.28 19.52 27.40
C THR A 632 8.67 18.36 28.32
N ILE A 633 8.89 17.16 27.74
CA ILE A 633 9.20 15.94 28.49
C ILE A 633 10.48 15.32 27.93
N LEU A 634 11.45 15.05 28.78
CA LEU A 634 12.58 14.18 28.46
C LEU A 634 12.26 12.76 28.92
N ILE A 635 12.31 11.79 28.02
CA ILE A 635 12.09 10.39 28.35
C ILE A 635 13.28 9.56 27.89
N THR A 636 14.01 8.94 28.83
CA THR A 636 15.24 8.21 28.50
C THR A 636 15.44 6.96 29.34
N GLY A 637 16.22 6.01 28.80
CA GLY A 637 16.71 4.87 29.55
C GLY A 637 17.99 5.14 30.34
N ASP A 638 18.60 6.32 30.23
CA ASP A 638 19.78 6.72 31.02
C ASP A 638 19.43 6.95 32.51
N VAL A 639 20.44 6.90 33.35
CA VAL A 639 20.27 7.11 34.80
C VAL A 639 20.08 8.60 35.14
N ARG A 640 19.41 8.87 36.27
CA ARG A 640 19.13 10.24 36.76
C ARG A 640 20.38 11.15 36.78
N GLN A 641 21.52 10.63 37.18
CA GLN A 641 22.79 11.36 37.24
C GLN A 641 23.22 11.91 35.87
N VAL A 642 22.95 11.19 34.77
CA VAL A 642 23.21 11.66 33.40
C VAL A 642 22.23 12.75 32.99
N THR A 643 20.96 12.65 33.39
CA THR A 643 19.91 13.61 32.99
C THR A 643 19.89 14.89 33.83
N ARG A 644 20.51 14.89 35.04
CA ARG A 644 20.54 16.00 35.98
C ARG A 644 20.93 17.34 35.34
N PRO A 645 21.98 17.44 34.49
CA PRO A 645 22.34 18.71 33.83
C PRO A 645 21.28 19.27 32.87
N LEU A 646 20.36 18.46 32.42
CA LEU A 646 19.30 18.81 31.45
C LEU A 646 17.96 19.10 32.12
N ALA A 647 17.81 18.83 33.45
CA ALA A 647 16.54 18.93 34.15
C ALA A 647 15.84 20.28 33.97
N GLY A 648 16.59 21.39 34.00
CA GLY A 648 16.05 22.74 33.82
C GLY A 648 15.56 23.08 32.41
N LEU A 649 15.80 22.20 31.40
CA LEU A 649 15.33 22.39 30.04
C LEU A 649 13.93 21.79 29.79
N PHE A 650 13.43 20.94 30.69
CA PHE A 650 12.19 20.19 30.55
C PHE A 650 11.27 20.43 31.74
N ASP A 651 9.97 20.36 31.49
CA ASP A 651 8.95 20.44 32.54
C ASP A 651 8.83 19.11 33.29
N GLU A 652 9.21 17.98 32.63
CA GLU A 652 9.23 16.64 33.22
C GLU A 652 10.45 15.85 32.70
N VAL A 653 11.11 15.10 33.59
CA VAL A 653 12.23 14.22 33.24
C VAL A 653 11.96 12.81 33.75
N VAL A 654 11.85 11.88 32.80
CA VAL A 654 11.57 10.47 33.05
C VAL A 654 12.82 9.67 32.70
N CYS A 655 13.47 9.13 33.69
CA CYS A 655 14.76 8.44 33.54
C CYS A 655 14.85 7.21 34.44
N THR A 656 15.92 6.44 34.29
CA THR A 656 16.20 5.28 35.15
C THR A 656 16.80 5.73 36.49
N GLU A 657 16.35 5.12 37.56
CA GLU A 657 16.86 5.41 38.91
C GLU A 657 17.67 4.23 39.45
N LEU A 658 18.85 4.53 39.97
CA LEU A 658 19.68 3.57 40.66
C LEU A 658 19.10 3.31 42.07
N ASP A 659 19.03 2.04 42.43
CA ASP A 659 18.66 1.65 43.80
C ASP A 659 19.80 1.97 44.78
N GLU A 660 19.47 2.47 45.96
CA GLU A 660 20.38 3.05 46.95
C GLU A 660 20.42 2.20 48.22
N GLU A 661 21.63 1.98 48.70
CA GLU A 661 21.89 1.38 50.00
C GLU A 661 22.73 2.36 50.85
N ARG A 662 22.58 2.33 52.17
CA ARG A 662 23.45 3.08 53.08
C ARG A 662 24.54 2.16 53.62
N ASP A 663 25.80 2.59 53.51
CA ASP A 663 26.90 1.89 54.11
C ASP A 663 26.97 2.07 55.67
N ALA A 664 27.88 1.38 56.33
CA ALA A 664 28.02 1.47 57.79
C ALA A 664 28.37 2.90 58.31
N ALA A 665 28.88 3.74 57.45
CA ALA A 665 29.16 5.17 57.75
C ALA A 665 27.98 6.10 57.40
N GLY A 666 26.86 5.55 56.81
CA GLY A 666 25.68 6.30 56.44
C GLY A 666 25.71 6.91 55.03
N HIS A 667 26.77 6.71 54.24
CA HIS A 667 26.89 7.23 52.88
C HIS A 667 25.95 6.47 51.92
N ARG A 668 25.40 7.21 50.97
CA ARG A 668 24.51 6.65 49.92
C ARG A 668 25.36 5.93 48.86
N ARG A 669 25.14 4.64 48.68
CA ARG A 669 25.82 3.83 47.66
C ARG A 669 24.84 3.20 46.71
N ALA A 670 25.17 3.17 45.42
CA ALA A 670 24.40 2.42 44.45
C ALA A 670 24.52 0.91 44.72
N SER A 671 23.39 0.21 44.87
CA SER A 671 23.36 -1.26 45.05
C SER A 671 23.77 -2.04 43.79
N GLY A 672 23.77 -1.38 42.63
CA GLY A 672 23.91 -2.01 41.31
C GLY A 672 22.61 -2.55 40.74
N PHE A 673 21.50 -2.33 41.45
CA PHE A 673 20.14 -2.58 40.95
C PHE A 673 19.45 -1.28 40.55
N LEU A 674 18.24 -1.39 40.03
CA LEU A 674 17.39 -0.27 39.61
C LEU A 674 16.11 -0.29 40.43
N THR A 675 15.59 0.88 40.82
CA THR A 675 14.32 0.98 41.56
C THR A 675 13.11 0.59 40.72
N SER A 676 13.24 0.71 39.40
CA SER A 676 12.19 0.35 38.43
C SER A 676 12.80 -0.19 37.12
N PRO A 677 12.03 -0.95 36.32
CA PRO A 677 12.49 -1.37 35.00
C PRO A 677 12.80 -0.14 34.12
N PRO A 678 13.90 -0.17 33.33
CA PRO A 678 14.22 0.92 32.41
C PRO A 678 13.10 1.18 31.41
N LEU A 679 12.75 2.43 31.21
CA LEU A 679 11.77 2.85 30.22
C LEU A 679 12.35 2.80 28.81
N VAL A 680 12.02 1.75 28.07
CA VAL A 680 12.46 1.51 26.68
C VAL A 680 11.31 0.99 25.83
N GLY A 681 11.36 1.24 24.53
CA GLY A 681 10.39 0.71 23.58
C GLY A 681 8.94 1.06 23.97
N GLU A 682 8.08 0.03 24.04
CA GLU A 682 6.65 0.18 24.37
C GLU A 682 6.38 0.69 25.79
N ALA A 683 7.31 0.51 26.72
CA ALA A 683 7.16 1.05 28.08
C ALA A 683 7.12 2.59 28.07
N ARG A 684 7.88 3.24 27.17
CA ARG A 684 7.81 4.68 26.95
C ARG A 684 6.44 5.12 26.42
N ALA A 685 5.90 4.38 25.46
CA ALA A 685 4.57 4.63 24.90
C ALA A 685 3.45 4.43 25.93
N ALA A 686 3.57 3.40 26.76
CA ALA A 686 2.61 3.11 27.83
C ALA A 686 2.65 4.21 28.90
N TRP A 687 3.85 4.64 29.30
CA TRP A 687 4.05 5.75 30.23
C TRP A 687 3.43 7.04 29.69
N LEU A 688 3.70 7.39 28.43
CA LEU A 688 3.18 8.60 27.79
C LEU A 688 1.65 8.61 27.73
N ARG A 689 1.03 7.47 27.35
CA ARG A 689 -0.45 7.37 27.34
C ARG A 689 -1.05 7.60 28.72
N ARG A 690 -0.48 6.94 29.75
CA ARG A 690 -0.96 7.14 31.11
C ARG A 690 -0.76 8.55 31.63
N TYR A 691 0.40 9.16 31.32
CA TYR A 691 0.68 10.54 31.68
C TYR A 691 -0.32 11.50 31.01
N ALA A 692 -0.56 11.32 29.71
CA ALA A 692 -1.52 12.13 28.96
C ALA A 692 -2.95 11.97 29.52
N GLU A 693 -3.33 10.76 29.91
CA GLU A 693 -4.65 10.49 30.55
C GLU A 693 -4.78 11.24 31.89
N VAL A 694 -3.73 11.23 32.73
CA VAL A 694 -3.73 11.92 34.03
C VAL A 694 -3.76 13.45 33.87
N GLU A 695 -2.99 13.97 32.93
CA GLU A 695 -2.87 15.41 32.68
C GLU A 695 -3.95 15.97 31.74
N GLY A 696 -4.82 15.12 31.20
CA GLY A 696 -5.82 15.50 30.20
C GLY A 696 -5.23 16.01 28.89
N ALA A 697 -4.05 15.52 28.49
CA ALA A 697 -3.33 16.03 27.33
C ALA A 697 -3.79 15.41 26.00
N ASP A 698 -3.77 16.21 24.92
CA ASP A 698 -4.11 15.76 23.55
C ASP A 698 -2.91 15.15 22.86
N LEU A 699 -2.85 13.82 22.81
CA LEU A 699 -1.81 13.08 22.09
C LEU A 699 -1.87 13.27 20.57
N SER A 700 -3.04 13.57 20.00
CA SER A 700 -3.18 13.80 18.56
C SER A 700 -2.54 15.12 18.12
N ALA A 701 -2.49 16.11 19.01
CA ALA A 701 -1.78 17.38 18.81
C ALA A 701 -0.32 17.32 19.27
N SER A 702 0.07 16.31 20.06
CA SER A 702 1.39 16.19 20.70
C SER A 702 2.50 15.75 19.74
N TYR A 703 3.75 15.94 20.17
CA TYR A 703 4.98 15.74 19.40
C TYR A 703 5.90 14.73 20.09
N ALA A 704 6.65 13.93 19.30
CA ALA A 704 7.71 13.07 19.82
C ALA A 704 8.92 13.03 18.88
N TYR A 705 10.11 12.97 19.46
CA TYR A 705 11.41 13.01 18.80
C TYR A 705 12.27 11.85 19.28
N ALA A 706 12.67 10.95 18.37
CA ALA A 706 13.49 9.79 18.69
C ALA A 706 14.32 9.31 17.49
N ASP A 707 15.39 8.56 17.76
CA ASP A 707 16.41 8.15 16.77
C ASP A 707 16.46 6.65 16.48
N SER A 708 15.80 5.82 17.29
CA SER A 708 15.92 4.36 17.24
C SER A 708 14.62 3.68 16.85
N HIS A 709 14.73 2.55 16.14
CA HIS A 709 13.57 1.71 15.84
C HIS A 709 12.83 1.22 17.10
N SER A 710 13.51 1.10 18.23
CA SER A 710 12.86 0.78 19.51
C SER A 710 11.77 1.76 19.91
N ASP A 711 11.85 3.00 19.44
CA ASP A 711 10.94 4.08 19.79
C ASP A 711 9.76 4.27 18.83
N VAL A 712 9.63 3.38 17.84
CA VAL A 712 8.46 3.34 16.95
C VAL A 712 7.13 3.30 17.74
N PRO A 713 6.98 2.53 18.85
CA PRO A 713 5.78 2.59 19.67
C PRO A 713 5.50 3.98 20.26
N LEU A 714 6.53 4.69 20.74
CA LEU A 714 6.42 6.07 21.24
C LEU A 714 6.01 7.03 20.13
N LEU A 715 6.68 6.98 18.98
CA LEU A 715 6.40 7.84 17.82
C LEU A 715 4.98 7.64 17.28
N ARG A 716 4.44 6.42 17.32
CA ARG A 716 3.06 6.11 16.92
C ARG A 716 1.99 6.60 17.90
N THR A 717 2.38 6.96 19.11
CA THR A 717 1.44 7.40 20.15
C THR A 717 1.00 8.86 19.95
N VAL A 718 1.78 9.66 19.23
CA VAL A 718 1.54 11.09 19.01
C VAL A 718 1.13 11.41 17.57
N GLY A 719 0.40 12.51 17.37
CA GLY A 719 -0.01 12.94 16.04
C GLY A 719 1.11 13.60 15.23
N ASN A 720 2.20 14.09 15.86
CA ASN A 720 3.32 14.75 15.18
C ASN A 720 4.67 14.09 15.50
N PRO A 721 4.90 12.85 15.08
CA PRO A 721 6.18 12.16 15.28
C PRO A 721 7.27 12.70 14.36
N THR A 722 8.51 12.70 14.83
CA THR A 722 9.72 13.04 14.05
C THR A 722 10.84 12.05 14.33
N ALA A 723 11.38 11.44 13.29
CA ALA A 723 12.57 10.60 13.38
C ALA A 723 13.82 11.47 13.30
N VAL A 724 14.62 11.50 14.36
CA VAL A 724 15.83 12.34 14.47
C VAL A 724 17.06 11.49 14.27
N SER A 725 17.92 11.85 13.30
CA SER A 725 19.15 11.11 12.99
C SER A 725 18.97 9.57 13.03
N PRO A 726 17.90 9.04 12.37
CA PRO A 726 17.40 7.68 12.62
C PRO A 726 18.37 6.59 12.20
N ASP A 727 18.30 5.45 12.90
CA ASP A 727 18.85 4.19 12.40
C ASP A 727 18.12 3.73 11.13
N VAL A 728 18.71 2.79 10.37
CA VAL A 728 18.14 2.34 9.08
C VAL A 728 16.72 1.77 9.23
N PRO A 729 16.40 0.94 10.25
CA PRO A 729 15.05 0.45 10.45
C PRO A 729 14.03 1.56 10.78
N LEU A 730 14.36 2.51 11.64
CA LEU A 730 13.49 3.67 11.92
C LEU A 730 13.34 4.55 10.69
N PHE A 731 14.42 4.78 9.93
CA PHE A 731 14.36 5.55 8.69
C PHE A 731 13.37 4.95 7.68
N ARG A 732 13.36 3.62 7.52
CA ARG A 732 12.39 2.91 6.67
C ARG A 732 10.97 3.03 7.23
N ALA A 733 10.79 2.86 8.54
CA ALA A 733 9.49 3.02 9.20
C ALA A 733 8.93 4.45 9.04
N ALA A 734 9.77 5.47 9.23
CA ALA A 734 9.41 6.87 9.05
C ALA A 734 8.97 7.17 7.61
N ARG A 735 9.69 6.65 6.61
CA ARG A 735 9.29 6.79 5.19
C ARG A 735 7.96 6.11 4.89
N ALA A 736 7.76 4.89 5.37
CA ALA A 736 6.52 4.14 5.18
C ALA A 736 5.33 4.85 5.82
N SER A 737 5.53 5.43 7.01
CA SER A 737 4.51 6.18 7.76
C SER A 737 4.43 7.66 7.40
N ARG A 738 5.27 8.15 6.47
CA ARG A 738 5.38 9.57 6.06
C ARG A 738 5.72 10.51 7.21
N TRP A 739 6.50 10.04 8.18
CA TRP A 739 6.98 10.88 9.28
C TRP A 739 8.13 11.78 8.83
N PRO A 740 8.23 13.00 9.32
CA PRO A 740 9.39 13.86 9.13
C PRO A 740 10.68 13.21 9.61
N VAL A 741 11.77 13.47 8.90
CA VAL A 741 13.13 13.06 9.31
C VAL A 741 13.98 14.31 9.47
N ALA A 742 14.57 14.49 10.65
CA ALA A 742 15.51 15.57 10.96
C ALA A 742 16.91 15.00 11.20
N ASP A 743 17.93 15.74 10.85
CA ASP A 743 19.32 15.38 11.13
C ASP A 743 19.96 16.41 12.06
N TRP A 744 19.88 16.17 13.36
CA TRP A 744 20.46 17.04 14.39
C TRP A 744 21.93 16.71 14.67
N ALA A 745 22.41 15.53 14.26
CA ALA A 745 23.81 15.14 14.44
C ALA A 745 24.76 15.92 13.50
N ALA A 746 24.26 16.44 12.39
CA ALA A 746 25.03 17.23 11.43
C ALA A 746 25.18 18.71 11.85
N SER A 747 24.41 19.18 12.85
CA SER A 747 24.55 20.53 13.38
C SER A 747 25.82 20.64 14.24
N SER A 748 26.60 21.70 14.01
CA SER A 748 27.78 21.97 14.82
C SER A 748 27.43 21.99 16.31
N PRO A 749 28.29 21.47 17.21
CA PRO A 749 28.10 21.61 18.64
C PRO A 749 27.84 23.08 18.94
N ALA A 750 26.93 23.33 19.88
CA ALA A 750 26.51 24.68 20.24
C ALA A 750 27.72 25.52 20.65
N ARG A 751 28.26 26.28 19.70
CA ARG A 751 29.28 27.29 20.04
C ARG A 751 28.63 28.30 20.97
N ARG A 752 28.80 28.12 22.31
CA ARG A 752 28.48 29.05 23.37
C ARG A 752 27.07 29.65 23.32
N LEU A 753 26.03 28.82 23.39
CA LEU A 753 24.81 29.31 24.01
C LEU A 753 25.08 29.40 25.52
N ARG A 754 25.18 30.61 26.04
CA ARG A 754 25.14 30.84 27.49
C ARG A 754 23.76 30.34 27.92
N VAL A 755 23.70 29.17 28.55
CA VAL A 755 22.54 28.81 29.36
C VAL A 755 22.38 29.90 30.38
N PRO A 756 21.25 30.61 30.48
CA PRO A 756 21.10 31.65 31.50
C PRO A 756 21.38 31.01 32.87
N GLN A 757 22.25 31.60 33.65
CA GLN A 757 22.59 31.13 35.02
C GLN A 757 21.36 30.97 35.93
N GLN A 758 20.23 31.59 35.58
CA GLN A 758 18.96 31.44 36.29
C GLN A 758 18.32 30.05 36.16
N VAL A 759 18.75 29.21 35.22
CA VAL A 759 18.25 27.82 35.07
C VAL A 759 18.96 26.87 36.05
N LEU A 760 20.13 27.24 36.56
CA LEU A 760 20.89 26.43 37.53
C LEU A 760 20.55 26.75 39.00
N ALA A 761 19.79 27.80 39.26
CA ALA A 761 19.49 28.29 40.62
C ALA A 761 18.07 27.88 41.13
N GLY A 762 17.39 26.99 40.51
CA GLY A 762 16.02 26.58 40.83
C GLY A 762 15.89 25.18 41.41
N THR A 763 16.71 24.81 42.41
CA THR A 763 16.48 23.59 43.21
C THR A 763 16.89 23.90 44.65
N ASP A 764 16.01 24.57 45.41
CA ASP A 764 15.86 24.39 46.84
C ASP A 764 14.64 23.56 47.14
#